data_b5621efdf90c3ece7db9eccc3c786c6e
#
_entry.id   b5621efdf90c3ece7db9eccc3c786c6e
#
_cell.length_a   1.000
_cell.length_b   1.000
_cell.length_c   1.000
_cell.angle_alpha   90.00
_cell.angle_beta   90.00
_cell.angle_gamma   90.00
#
_symmetry.space_group_name_H-M   'P 1'
#
loop_
_entity.id
_entity.type
_entity.pdbx_description
1 polymer ?
#
loop_
_entity_poly.entity_id
_entity_poly.type
_entity_poly.pdbx_seq_one_letter_code
_entity_poly.pdbx_strand_id
1 'polypeptide(L)'
;MTQKTEIASTKQLSFEDFKNDVLNDYRIARLSRECSLLGRREVLTGKAKFGIFGDGKEVPQLAMAKAFKNGDFRSGYYRDQTFMMAINELTPQQFFAGLYGHNSIEVEPMSAGRQMGGHFATHSLDENGKWKNLTAQKNSSSDISPTAGQMPRLLGLAQASKIYRNVKGLEHFTDFSDKGNEVAWGTIGNASTSEGLFFETINAAGVLQVPMVMNVWDDEYGISVHAKYQTTKESISEILKGFQKENDTNGYEIFVVNGWDYVQLIDIYNKAGKIAREQHIPVLIHVKELTQPQGHSTSGSHERYKSTERLQWEQEFDCISQMRKWILEFELKDENGAILKFVNSEEELMDIEKQAKKQVSKAKRDAWSAYTNEIKAEVAMAVSLLETVAEKSNNGSFITKYKNDLASVVEPIRKDILIATRKSLRYLKDEDFAEKKILQKFIKDAIDNAAVKFSSHLLSETTFSPEKIAAEAPKYAAEENLVDARLIMRDNFDAIFKKYPEALIFGEDAGYIGDVNQGLEGLQEKYGELRVSDTGIREATILGQGIGMAMRGLRPIAEIQYLDYLLYALQIMSDDLATLRYRTFGKQKAPLIIRTRGHRLEGIWHSGSPMGGIINNIRGIHVLVPRNMTKAAGFYNTLLQGDDPALVIECLNGYRLKEELPINLGDFKTPIGIVETIKEGTDMTVISYGSTLRIVEEAAKELAQVGIDIEIIDAQSLLPFDINHDTVKSVAKTNRLLVVDEDLPGGASAYLLQEILENQNGYKHLDSKPQTLTAKAHRPAYGTDGDYFSKPSAEDIFEKIYAIMNEANPSKYKSLY
;
A
#
# COMPACT_ATOMS: atom_id res chain seq x y z
N MET A 1 -37.96 -33.45 25.29
CA MET A 1 -36.54 -33.70 25.71
C MET A 1 -35.85 -32.32 25.70
N THR A 2 -35.68 -31.79 26.90
CA THR A 2 -35.07 -30.46 27.14
C THR A 2 -33.55 -30.63 27.08
N GLN A 3 -32.91 -30.11 26.04
CA GLN A 3 -31.45 -29.98 26.00
C GLN A 3 -31.03 -28.91 27.03
N LYS A 4 -30.31 -29.38 28.05
CA LYS A 4 -29.55 -28.52 28.95
C LYS A 4 -28.36 -27.94 28.14
N THR A 5 -28.40 -26.66 27.87
CA THR A 5 -27.24 -25.88 27.42
C THR A 5 -26.26 -25.85 28.60
N GLU A 6 -25.14 -26.54 28.52
CA GLU A 6 -24.01 -26.34 29.43
C GLU A 6 -23.50 -24.93 29.24
N ILE A 7 -23.77 -24.06 30.22
CA ILE A 7 -23.10 -22.78 30.37
C ILE A 7 -21.66 -23.12 30.74
N ALA A 8 -20.72 -22.89 29.79
CA ALA A 8 -19.29 -22.96 30.08
C ALA A 8 -19.03 -22.06 31.30
N SER A 9 -18.55 -22.63 32.37
CA SER A 9 -18.21 -21.92 33.60
C SER A 9 -17.08 -20.96 33.24
N THR A 10 -17.36 -19.68 33.25
CA THR A 10 -16.32 -18.64 33.26
C THR A 10 -15.48 -18.86 34.49
N LYS A 11 -14.25 -19.32 34.28
CA LYS A 11 -13.27 -19.54 35.36
C LYS A 11 -13.13 -18.18 36.07
N GLN A 12 -13.59 -18.13 37.33
CA GLN A 12 -13.50 -16.86 38.10
C GLN A 12 -12.03 -16.54 38.26
N LEU A 13 -11.62 -15.35 37.85
CA LEU A 13 -10.22 -14.88 37.90
C LEU A 13 -9.79 -14.81 39.37
N SER A 14 -8.71 -15.50 39.74
CA SER A 14 -8.18 -15.37 41.09
C SER A 14 -7.59 -13.97 41.33
N PHE A 15 -7.55 -13.51 42.55
CA PHE A 15 -6.91 -12.23 42.87
C PHE A 15 -5.44 -12.21 42.43
N GLU A 16 -4.74 -13.33 42.58
CA GLU A 16 -3.33 -13.43 42.20
C GLU A 16 -3.14 -13.32 40.66
N ASP A 17 -4.05 -13.95 39.87
CA ASP A 17 -4.06 -13.79 38.42
C ASP A 17 -4.34 -12.33 38.03
N PHE A 18 -5.30 -11.67 38.69
CA PHE A 18 -5.61 -10.27 38.46
C PHE A 18 -4.45 -9.36 38.81
N LYS A 19 -3.81 -9.56 39.96
CA LYS A 19 -2.60 -8.84 40.40
C LYS A 19 -1.47 -8.97 39.37
N ASN A 20 -1.18 -10.20 38.95
CA ASN A 20 -0.14 -10.48 37.96
C ASN A 20 -0.42 -9.81 36.62
N ASP A 21 -1.68 -9.80 36.18
CA ASP A 21 -2.10 -9.15 34.95
C ASP A 21 -1.92 -7.61 35.00
N VAL A 22 -2.32 -6.98 36.11
CA VAL A 22 -2.15 -5.53 36.33
C VAL A 22 -0.67 -5.14 36.41
N LEU A 23 0.15 -5.89 37.17
CA LEU A 23 1.57 -5.60 37.30
C LEU A 23 2.33 -5.85 35.98
N ASN A 24 1.91 -6.82 35.18
CA ASN A 24 2.46 -7.02 33.83
C ASN A 24 2.11 -5.86 32.90
N ASP A 25 0.89 -5.37 32.93
CA ASP A 25 0.50 -4.18 32.16
C ASP A 25 1.34 -2.96 32.55
N TYR A 26 1.51 -2.74 33.84
CA TYR A 26 2.38 -1.66 34.34
C TYR A 26 3.84 -1.81 33.85
N ARG A 27 4.38 -3.05 33.87
CA ARG A 27 5.71 -3.36 33.34
C ARG A 27 5.82 -3.03 31.85
N ILE A 28 4.81 -3.39 31.03
CA ILE A 28 4.80 -3.12 29.58
C ILE A 28 4.70 -1.62 29.33
N ALA A 29 3.85 -0.89 30.07
CA ALA A 29 3.77 0.58 29.98
C ALA A 29 5.13 1.22 30.26
N ARG A 30 5.83 0.77 31.31
CA ARG A 30 7.16 1.27 31.66
C ARG A 30 8.22 0.93 30.62
N LEU A 31 8.19 -0.28 30.04
CA LEU A 31 9.08 -0.66 28.93
C LEU A 31 8.91 0.26 27.73
N SER A 32 7.66 0.49 27.33
CA SER A 32 7.34 1.36 26.20
C SER A 32 7.79 2.81 26.45
N ARG A 33 7.50 3.35 27.63
CA ARG A 33 7.95 4.70 28.00
C ARG A 33 9.47 4.83 27.99
N GLU A 34 10.19 3.87 28.53
CA GLU A 34 11.66 3.87 28.52
C GLU A 34 12.24 3.77 27.11
N CYS A 35 11.57 3.01 26.21
CA CYS A 35 11.91 2.99 24.78
C CYS A 35 11.77 4.38 24.15
N SER A 36 10.68 5.10 24.43
CA SER A 36 10.45 6.47 23.92
C SER A 36 11.52 7.44 24.43
N LEU A 37 11.79 7.44 25.74
CA LEU A 37 12.79 8.31 26.37
C LEU A 37 14.19 8.07 25.82
N LEU A 38 14.58 6.82 25.67
CA LEU A 38 15.90 6.45 25.18
C LEU A 38 16.01 6.63 23.67
N GLY A 39 14.93 6.33 22.93
CA GLY A 39 14.85 6.55 21.49
C GLY A 39 15.01 8.02 21.12
N ARG A 40 14.36 8.94 21.83
CA ARG A 40 14.56 10.39 21.66
C ARG A 40 16.03 10.77 21.85
N ARG A 41 16.69 10.21 22.86
CA ARG A 41 18.12 10.47 23.11
C ARG A 41 19.00 10.00 21.97
N GLU A 42 18.75 8.82 21.41
CA GLU A 42 19.50 8.28 20.26
C GLU A 42 19.36 9.18 19.02
N VAL A 43 18.20 9.79 18.79
CA VAL A 43 18.00 10.77 17.71
C VAL A 43 18.79 12.06 18.01
N LEU A 44 18.65 12.61 19.21
CA LEU A 44 19.34 13.85 19.58
C LEU A 44 20.86 13.73 19.59
N THR A 45 21.39 12.53 19.77
CA THR A 45 22.83 12.24 19.67
C THR A 45 23.30 11.86 18.27
N GLY A 46 22.40 11.89 17.27
CA GLY A 46 22.71 11.67 15.86
C GLY A 46 22.82 10.21 15.40
N LYS A 47 22.59 9.23 16.30
CA LYS A 47 22.61 7.80 15.94
C LYS A 47 21.40 7.37 15.13
N ALA A 48 20.24 7.97 15.36
CA ALA A 48 19.05 7.80 14.56
C ALA A 48 18.67 9.12 13.86
N LYS A 49 17.94 9.05 12.75
CA LYS A 49 17.65 10.22 11.92
C LYS A 49 16.42 10.99 12.38
N PHE A 50 15.38 10.26 12.81
CA PHE A 50 14.11 10.82 13.23
C PHE A 50 13.44 9.90 14.23
N GLY A 51 12.64 10.47 15.15
CA GLY A 51 11.85 9.71 16.12
C GLY A 51 10.51 10.37 16.38
N ILE A 52 9.49 9.54 16.39
CA ILE A 52 8.14 9.87 16.81
C ILE A 52 7.65 8.70 17.66
N PHE A 53 7.18 9.00 18.88
CA PHE A 53 6.97 7.97 19.89
C PHE A 53 5.57 8.03 20.48
N GLY A 54 5.12 6.91 21.07
CA GLY A 54 3.79 6.74 21.63
C GLY A 54 3.64 7.09 23.11
N ASP A 55 4.59 7.81 23.68
CA ASP A 55 4.56 8.22 25.10
C ASP A 55 3.32 9.07 25.43
N GLY A 56 2.75 8.81 26.61
CA GLY A 56 1.51 9.43 27.09
C GLY A 56 0.23 8.72 26.66
N LYS A 57 0.34 7.63 25.91
CA LYS A 57 -0.80 6.86 25.37
C LYS A 57 -0.71 5.36 25.72
N GLU A 58 0.12 5.00 26.70
CA GLU A 58 0.42 3.61 27.03
C GLU A 58 -0.81 2.88 27.59
N VAL A 59 -1.50 3.46 28.54
CA VAL A 59 -2.58 2.78 29.25
C VAL A 59 -3.80 2.45 28.36
N PRO A 60 -4.31 3.34 27.52
CA PRO A 60 -5.40 2.98 26.61
C PRO A 60 -4.97 1.92 25.56
N GLN A 61 -3.70 1.91 25.16
CA GLN A 61 -3.18 0.88 24.27
C GLN A 61 -3.11 -0.50 24.93
N LEU A 62 -2.83 -0.58 26.23
CA LEU A 62 -2.91 -1.83 26.99
C LEU A 62 -4.37 -2.33 27.06
N ALA A 63 -5.32 -1.44 27.30
CA ALA A 63 -6.73 -1.79 27.33
C ALA A 63 -7.22 -2.32 25.97
N MET A 64 -6.82 -1.68 24.88
CA MET A 64 -7.09 -2.15 23.53
C MET A 64 -6.48 -3.54 23.29
N ALA A 65 -5.25 -3.79 23.72
CA ALA A 65 -4.56 -5.06 23.55
C ALA A 65 -5.26 -6.22 24.27
N LYS A 66 -5.90 -5.97 25.43
CA LYS A 66 -6.67 -6.99 26.16
C LYS A 66 -7.96 -7.40 25.42
N ALA A 67 -8.60 -6.47 24.72
CA ALA A 67 -9.80 -6.75 23.94
C ALA A 67 -9.50 -7.36 22.55
N PHE A 68 -8.26 -7.21 22.09
CA PHE A 68 -7.80 -7.69 20.78
C PHE A 68 -7.54 -9.19 20.78
N LYS A 69 -8.19 -9.94 19.88
CA LYS A 69 -8.10 -11.39 19.80
C LYS A 69 -7.30 -11.87 18.58
N ASN A 70 -6.93 -13.15 18.58
CA ASN A 70 -6.40 -13.77 17.37
C ASN A 70 -7.43 -13.65 16.23
N GLY A 71 -6.97 -13.43 15.02
CA GLY A 71 -7.79 -13.13 13.86
C GLY A 71 -8.13 -11.66 13.68
N ASP A 72 -8.16 -10.85 14.74
CA ASP A 72 -8.41 -9.42 14.65
C ASP A 72 -7.29 -8.70 13.87
N PHE A 73 -7.64 -7.58 13.27
CA PHE A 73 -6.71 -6.74 12.51
C PHE A 73 -6.60 -5.34 13.12
N ARG A 74 -5.38 -4.84 13.26
CA ARG A 74 -5.11 -3.45 13.51
C ARG A 74 -4.84 -2.70 12.19
N SER A 75 -5.43 -1.51 12.00
CA SER A 75 -5.02 -0.50 11.05
C SER A 75 -4.79 0.80 11.81
N GLY A 76 -3.55 1.05 12.17
CA GLY A 76 -3.17 2.09 13.11
C GLY A 76 -2.13 3.06 12.56
N TYR A 77 -1.42 3.72 13.47
CA TYR A 77 -0.41 4.69 13.13
C TYR A 77 0.81 4.63 14.09
N TYR A 78 1.79 5.43 13.84
CA TYR A 78 3.14 5.37 14.42
C TYR A 78 3.23 5.49 15.97
N ARG A 79 2.15 5.80 16.69
CA ARG A 79 2.18 5.89 18.17
C ARG A 79 1.78 4.61 18.89
N ASP A 80 1.40 3.54 18.16
CA ASP A 80 0.84 2.33 18.75
C ASP A 80 1.91 1.34 19.27
N GLN A 81 3.10 1.81 19.60
CA GLN A 81 4.21 0.96 20.05
C GLN A 81 3.87 0.13 21.30
N THR A 82 3.12 0.71 22.26
CA THR A 82 2.73 -0.02 23.47
C THR A 82 1.76 -1.12 23.17
N PHE A 83 0.80 -0.87 22.28
CA PHE A 83 -0.11 -1.90 21.79
C PHE A 83 0.66 -3.06 21.16
N MET A 84 1.59 -2.79 20.25
CA MET A 84 2.39 -3.82 19.59
C MET A 84 3.25 -4.62 20.58
N MET A 85 3.79 -3.97 21.63
CA MET A 85 4.50 -4.66 22.70
C MET A 85 3.55 -5.53 23.55
N ALA A 86 2.35 -5.04 23.84
CA ALA A 86 1.36 -5.75 24.65
C ALA A 86 0.79 -7.00 23.97
N ILE A 87 0.69 -6.97 22.64
CA ILE A 87 0.28 -8.15 21.85
C ILE A 87 1.45 -9.09 21.50
N ASN A 88 2.67 -8.80 21.99
CA ASN A 88 3.92 -9.54 21.75
C ASN A 88 4.42 -9.54 20.29
N GLU A 89 4.05 -8.54 19.50
CA GLU A 89 4.51 -8.37 18.10
C GLU A 89 5.67 -7.38 17.97
N LEU A 90 6.10 -6.75 19.07
CA LEU A 90 7.24 -5.83 19.11
C LEU A 90 8.04 -6.02 20.40
N THR A 91 9.34 -6.26 20.28
CA THR A 91 10.27 -6.24 21.40
C THR A 91 11.01 -4.89 21.48
N PRO A 92 11.54 -4.50 22.64
CA PRO A 92 12.40 -3.31 22.73
C PRO A 92 13.62 -3.35 21.80
N GLN A 93 14.19 -4.51 21.51
CA GLN A 93 15.31 -4.64 20.57
C GLN A 93 14.88 -4.34 19.13
N GLN A 94 13.74 -4.88 18.69
CA GLN A 94 13.17 -4.60 17.36
C GLN A 94 12.78 -3.13 17.23
N PHE A 95 12.24 -2.52 18.28
CA PHE A 95 11.97 -1.08 18.31
C PHE A 95 13.23 -0.24 18.00
N PHE A 96 14.37 -0.54 18.61
CA PHE A 96 15.63 0.14 18.31
C PHE A 96 16.21 -0.27 16.95
N ALA A 97 16.04 -1.50 16.52
CA ALA A 97 16.44 -1.93 15.18
C ALA A 97 15.71 -1.11 14.10
N GLY A 98 14.40 -0.88 14.25
CA GLY A 98 13.62 0.01 13.38
C GLY A 98 14.08 1.46 13.46
N LEU A 99 14.41 1.95 14.64
CA LEU A 99 14.91 3.32 14.84
C LEU A 99 16.26 3.56 14.13
N TYR A 100 17.15 2.55 14.09
CA TYR A 100 18.42 2.58 13.37
C TYR A 100 18.29 2.24 11.88
N GLY A 101 17.14 1.75 11.41
CA GLY A 101 16.90 1.31 10.04
C GLY A 101 17.68 0.05 9.67
N HIS A 102 17.66 -0.96 10.54
CA HIS A 102 18.32 -2.24 10.28
C HIS A 102 17.69 -2.95 9.08
N ASN A 103 18.49 -3.36 8.10
CA ASN A 103 18.04 -3.85 6.79
C ASN A 103 17.87 -5.37 6.68
N SER A 104 17.69 -6.08 7.80
CA SER A 104 17.34 -7.51 7.85
C SER A 104 15.97 -7.69 8.44
N ILE A 105 15.13 -8.46 7.74
CA ILE A 105 13.74 -8.76 8.18
C ILE A 105 13.70 -9.61 9.46
N GLU A 106 14.75 -10.35 9.76
CA GLU A 106 14.87 -11.15 10.98
C GLU A 106 15.14 -10.27 12.21
N VAL A 107 15.80 -9.13 12.03
CA VAL A 107 16.17 -8.20 13.12
C VAL A 107 15.16 -7.05 13.25
N GLU A 108 14.71 -6.52 12.11
CA GLU A 108 13.67 -5.50 12.01
C GLU A 108 12.51 -6.09 11.19
N PRO A 109 11.56 -6.77 11.82
CA PRO A 109 10.54 -7.54 11.12
C PRO A 109 9.43 -6.68 10.48
N MET A 110 9.35 -5.39 10.79
CA MET A 110 8.26 -4.53 10.31
C MET A 110 8.45 -4.13 8.85
N SER A 111 9.70 -3.82 8.44
CA SER A 111 9.99 -3.24 7.13
C SER A 111 11.37 -3.60 6.55
N ALA A 112 12.23 -4.29 7.30
CA ALA A 112 13.65 -4.43 6.98
C ALA A 112 14.33 -3.06 6.76
N GLY A 113 14.01 -2.07 7.60
CA GLY A 113 14.57 -0.72 7.52
C GLY A 113 14.08 0.13 6.35
N ARG A 114 13.05 -0.28 5.61
CA ARG A 114 12.50 0.47 4.48
C ARG A 114 11.59 1.62 4.90
N GLN A 115 11.03 1.55 6.11
CA GLN A 115 10.28 2.64 6.73
C GLN A 115 11.06 3.23 7.90
N MET A 116 10.72 4.45 8.30
CA MET A 116 11.23 5.02 9.54
C MET A 116 10.64 4.31 10.75
N GLY A 117 11.35 4.31 11.88
CA GLY A 117 10.89 3.69 13.11
C GLY A 117 9.52 4.22 13.56
N GLY A 118 8.72 3.34 14.18
CA GLY A 118 7.35 3.62 14.58
C GLY A 118 6.28 3.19 13.56
N HIS A 119 6.65 2.59 12.43
CA HIS A 119 5.70 2.00 11.47
C HIS A 119 5.66 0.50 11.67
N PHE A 120 4.53 -0.01 12.11
CA PHE A 120 4.37 -1.40 12.53
C PHE A 120 3.63 -2.24 11.49
N ALA A 121 3.96 -3.53 11.44
CA ALA A 121 3.32 -4.53 10.61
C ALA A 121 3.51 -5.93 11.20
N THR A 122 2.60 -6.87 10.91
CA THR A 122 2.81 -8.30 11.12
C THR A 122 2.94 -9.02 9.79
N HIS A 123 3.52 -10.22 9.79
CA HIS A 123 3.70 -11.00 8.57
C HIS A 123 2.44 -11.81 8.26
N SER A 124 1.76 -11.46 7.17
CA SER A 124 0.60 -12.22 6.66
C SER A 124 1.01 -13.34 5.68
N LEU A 125 2.25 -13.31 5.20
CA LEU A 125 2.77 -14.27 4.23
C LEU A 125 3.95 -15.05 4.81
N ASP A 126 4.11 -16.28 4.34
CA ASP A 126 5.30 -17.10 4.56
C ASP A 126 6.45 -16.68 3.63
N GLU A 127 7.55 -17.42 3.65
CA GLU A 127 8.75 -17.18 2.84
C GLU A 127 8.52 -17.38 1.32
N ASN A 128 7.50 -18.16 0.97
CA ASN A 128 7.13 -18.45 -0.42
C ASN A 128 6.02 -17.52 -0.95
N GLY A 129 5.60 -16.50 -0.18
CA GLY A 129 4.53 -15.59 -0.53
C GLY A 129 3.12 -16.17 -0.40
N LYS A 130 2.97 -17.33 0.27
CA LYS A 130 1.67 -17.93 0.59
C LYS A 130 1.09 -17.30 1.86
N TRP A 131 -0.22 -17.24 1.91
CA TRP A 131 -0.93 -16.79 3.10
C TRP A 131 -0.64 -17.72 4.29
N LYS A 132 -0.40 -17.11 5.45
CA LYS A 132 -0.40 -17.78 6.75
C LYS A 132 -1.83 -17.95 7.24
N ASN A 133 -2.02 -18.72 8.31
CA ASN A 133 -3.30 -18.77 9.00
C ASN A 133 -3.50 -17.47 9.81
N LEU A 134 -4.28 -16.52 9.26
CA LEU A 134 -4.51 -15.21 9.85
C LEU A 134 -5.44 -15.29 11.07
N THR A 135 -6.26 -16.34 11.20
CA THR A 135 -7.14 -16.54 12.37
C THR A 135 -6.39 -17.05 13.61
N ALA A 136 -5.21 -17.64 13.41
CA ALA A 136 -4.37 -18.16 14.48
C ALA A 136 -3.40 -17.11 15.08
N GLN A 137 -3.28 -15.92 14.48
CA GLN A 137 -2.35 -14.86 14.89
C GLN A 137 -3.06 -13.53 15.13
N LYS A 138 -2.40 -12.62 15.81
CA LYS A 138 -2.79 -11.20 15.89
C LYS A 138 -2.23 -10.48 14.69
N ASN A 139 -3.06 -9.68 13.98
CA ASN A 139 -2.67 -9.08 12.73
C ASN A 139 -2.59 -7.56 12.82
N SER A 140 -1.56 -6.99 12.23
CA SER A 140 -1.43 -5.55 12.02
C SER A 140 -1.13 -5.28 10.56
N SER A 141 -2.02 -4.56 9.87
CA SER A 141 -1.70 -4.04 8.54
C SER A 141 -0.56 -3.03 8.64
N SER A 142 0.30 -2.98 7.64
CA SER A 142 1.47 -2.11 7.65
C SER A 142 1.08 -0.63 7.72
N ASP A 143 1.62 0.09 8.70
CA ASP A 143 1.37 1.51 8.86
C ASP A 143 1.89 2.33 7.68
N ILE A 144 1.27 3.49 7.47
CA ILE A 144 1.70 4.53 6.53
C ILE A 144 1.80 5.86 7.25
N SER A 145 2.65 6.76 6.76
CA SER A 145 2.84 8.09 7.34
C SER A 145 1.75 9.11 7.01
N PRO A 146 1.13 9.09 5.80
CA PRO A 146 0.09 10.06 5.46
C PRO A 146 -1.05 10.04 6.46
N THR A 147 -1.39 11.22 6.97
CA THR A 147 -2.39 11.42 8.01
C THR A 147 -3.75 10.92 7.59
N ALA A 148 -4.38 10.09 8.41
CA ALA A 148 -5.65 9.39 8.16
C ALA A 148 -5.66 8.41 6.97
N GLY A 149 -4.54 8.20 6.28
CA GLY A 149 -4.47 7.30 5.13
C GLY A 149 -4.77 5.82 5.45
N GLN A 150 -4.62 5.41 6.71
CA GLN A 150 -4.98 4.08 7.20
C GLN A 150 -6.50 3.85 7.33
N MET A 151 -7.30 4.91 7.33
CA MET A 151 -8.74 4.84 7.60
C MET A 151 -9.52 4.10 6.52
N PRO A 152 -9.34 4.37 5.21
CA PRO A 152 -10.05 3.64 4.18
C PRO A 152 -9.79 2.13 4.20
N ARG A 153 -8.55 1.72 4.47
CA ARG A 153 -8.18 0.30 4.60
C ARG A 153 -8.82 -0.35 5.82
N LEU A 154 -8.95 0.36 6.94
CA LEU A 154 -9.64 -0.10 8.13
C LEU A 154 -11.07 -0.56 7.82
N LEU A 155 -11.79 0.23 7.01
CA LEU A 155 -13.14 -0.11 6.56
C LEU A 155 -13.17 -1.46 5.84
N GLY A 156 -12.25 -1.70 4.92
CA GLY A 156 -12.18 -2.96 4.17
C GLY A 156 -11.83 -4.16 5.03
N LEU A 157 -10.92 -3.98 5.99
CA LEU A 157 -10.59 -5.01 6.98
C LEU A 157 -11.81 -5.42 7.80
N ALA A 158 -12.65 -4.45 8.20
CA ALA A 158 -13.90 -4.73 8.91
C ALA A 158 -14.96 -5.37 8.00
N GLN A 159 -15.12 -4.89 6.77
CA GLN A 159 -16.12 -5.40 5.83
C GLN A 159 -15.85 -6.85 5.45
N ALA A 160 -14.59 -7.27 5.36
CA ALA A 160 -14.24 -8.66 5.09
C ALA A 160 -14.92 -9.62 6.09
N SER A 161 -14.98 -9.28 7.38
CA SER A 161 -15.69 -10.10 8.39
C SER A 161 -17.19 -10.19 8.09
N LYS A 162 -17.82 -9.10 7.66
CA LYS A 162 -19.24 -9.13 7.26
C LYS A 162 -19.46 -10.03 6.04
N ILE A 163 -18.56 -10.00 5.07
CA ILE A 163 -18.61 -10.85 3.87
C ILE A 163 -18.45 -12.31 4.26
N TYR A 164 -17.42 -12.65 5.03
CA TYR A 164 -17.19 -14.03 5.52
C TYR A 164 -18.35 -14.59 6.35
N ARG A 165 -19.09 -13.74 7.07
CA ARG A 165 -20.27 -14.14 7.84
C ARG A 165 -21.48 -14.47 6.98
N ASN A 166 -21.68 -13.75 5.87
CA ASN A 166 -22.96 -13.70 5.17
C ASN A 166 -22.91 -14.27 3.73
N VAL A 167 -21.75 -14.36 3.11
CA VAL A 167 -21.61 -14.87 1.73
C VAL A 167 -21.39 -16.38 1.76
N LYS A 168 -22.27 -17.12 1.07
CA LYS A 168 -22.17 -18.57 0.92
C LYS A 168 -20.97 -18.96 0.06
N GLY A 169 -20.34 -20.08 0.35
CA GLY A 169 -19.19 -20.61 -0.37
C GLY A 169 -17.85 -20.16 0.22
N LEU A 170 -17.86 -19.33 1.28
CA LEU A 170 -16.64 -18.90 1.97
C LEU A 170 -16.35 -19.68 3.25
N GLU A 171 -17.16 -20.66 3.58
CA GLU A 171 -17.07 -21.44 4.85
C GLU A 171 -15.75 -22.20 5.00
N HIS A 172 -15.09 -22.50 3.89
CA HIS A 172 -13.80 -23.20 3.87
C HIS A 172 -12.57 -22.27 3.98
N PHE A 173 -12.76 -20.95 3.95
CA PHE A 173 -11.68 -19.96 4.10
C PHE A 173 -11.27 -19.76 5.58
N THR A 174 -11.10 -20.84 6.32
CA THR A 174 -10.86 -20.84 7.78
C THR A 174 -9.52 -20.20 8.18
N ASP A 175 -8.55 -20.13 7.29
CA ASP A 175 -7.30 -19.42 7.53
C ASP A 175 -7.46 -17.89 7.51
N PHE A 176 -8.56 -17.39 6.97
CA PHE A 176 -8.84 -15.96 6.82
C PHE A 176 -9.92 -15.44 7.78
N SER A 177 -10.85 -16.29 8.17
CA SER A 177 -11.92 -15.88 9.06
C SER A 177 -12.52 -17.06 9.85
N ASP A 178 -12.81 -16.82 11.13
CA ASP A 178 -13.69 -17.65 11.95
C ASP A 178 -15.11 -17.10 11.87
N LYS A 179 -15.82 -17.43 10.79
CA LYS A 179 -17.23 -17.06 10.56
C LYS A 179 -17.51 -15.56 10.68
N GLY A 180 -16.57 -14.71 10.32
CA GLY A 180 -16.71 -13.26 10.40
C GLY A 180 -16.69 -12.70 11.82
N ASN A 181 -16.05 -13.37 12.76
CA ASN A 181 -15.94 -12.91 14.15
C ASN A 181 -14.80 -11.93 14.40
N GLU A 182 -13.92 -11.67 13.44
CA GLU A 182 -12.78 -10.78 13.59
C GLU A 182 -13.23 -9.32 13.59
N VAL A 183 -12.59 -8.52 14.44
CA VAL A 183 -12.79 -7.08 14.56
C VAL A 183 -11.62 -6.35 13.92
N ALA A 184 -11.90 -5.27 13.20
CA ALA A 184 -10.89 -4.36 12.73
C ALA A 184 -10.77 -3.17 13.69
N TRP A 185 -9.57 -2.99 14.26
CA TRP A 185 -9.25 -1.96 15.24
C TRP A 185 -8.45 -0.84 14.58
N GLY A 186 -9.04 0.35 14.56
CA GLY A 186 -8.39 1.55 14.04
C GLY A 186 -7.88 2.44 15.16
N THR A 187 -6.77 3.14 14.91
CA THR A 187 -6.26 4.18 15.79
C THR A 187 -5.90 5.43 15.00
N ILE A 188 -6.22 6.60 15.56
CA ILE A 188 -5.97 7.90 14.94
C ILE A 188 -5.80 8.98 16.04
N GLY A 189 -4.93 9.95 15.79
CA GLY A 189 -4.86 11.14 16.64
C GLY A 189 -6.03 12.09 16.37
N ASN A 190 -6.46 12.85 17.40
CA ASN A 190 -7.56 13.81 17.28
C ASN A 190 -7.37 14.82 16.13
N ALA A 191 -6.16 15.33 15.94
CA ALA A 191 -5.87 16.26 14.86
C ALA A 191 -6.11 15.66 13.47
N SER A 192 -5.79 14.38 13.30
CA SER A 192 -5.96 13.66 12.04
C SER A 192 -7.41 13.40 11.66
N THR A 193 -8.36 13.56 12.61
CA THR A 193 -9.79 13.49 12.33
C THR A 193 -10.31 14.64 11.46
N SER A 194 -9.49 15.68 11.25
CA SER A 194 -9.81 16.79 10.34
C SER A 194 -9.69 16.40 8.85
N GLU A 195 -9.05 15.27 8.54
CA GLU A 195 -8.92 14.78 7.16
C GLU A 195 -10.26 14.22 6.63
N GLY A 196 -10.55 14.48 5.34
CA GLY A 196 -11.77 13.99 4.69
C GLY A 196 -11.90 12.46 4.75
N LEU A 197 -10.77 11.71 4.65
CA LEU A 197 -10.73 10.25 4.73
C LEU A 197 -11.29 9.70 6.05
N PHE A 198 -11.16 10.44 7.16
CA PHE A 198 -11.80 10.07 8.42
C PHE A 198 -13.31 10.08 8.29
N PHE A 199 -13.91 11.20 7.84
CA PHE A 199 -15.36 11.32 7.72
C PHE A 199 -15.95 10.36 6.67
N GLU A 200 -15.31 10.18 5.54
CA GLU A 200 -15.73 9.18 4.55
C GLU A 200 -15.78 7.78 5.15
N THR A 201 -14.72 7.37 5.87
CA THR A 201 -14.65 6.06 6.51
C THR A 201 -15.69 5.88 7.60
N ILE A 202 -15.86 6.89 8.47
CA ILE A 202 -16.87 6.85 9.55
C ILE A 202 -18.27 6.74 8.96
N ASN A 203 -18.61 7.54 7.96
CA ASN A 203 -19.92 7.46 7.31
C ASN A 203 -20.12 6.08 6.64
N ALA A 204 -19.15 5.61 5.89
CA ALA A 204 -19.25 4.32 5.20
C ALA A 204 -19.40 3.13 6.16
N ALA A 205 -18.68 3.11 7.27
CA ALA A 205 -18.80 2.04 8.27
C ALA A 205 -20.16 2.06 8.96
N GLY A 206 -20.72 3.26 9.23
CA GLY A 206 -22.07 3.42 9.72
C GLY A 206 -23.15 2.91 8.78
N VAL A 207 -22.99 3.16 7.47
CA VAL A 207 -23.91 2.63 6.44
C VAL A 207 -23.77 1.11 6.31
N LEU A 208 -22.55 0.63 6.24
CA LEU A 208 -22.27 -0.80 6.01
C LEU A 208 -22.52 -1.68 7.25
N GLN A 209 -22.56 -1.12 8.45
CA GLN A 209 -22.64 -1.87 9.72
C GLN A 209 -21.62 -3.03 9.75
N VAL A 210 -20.38 -2.68 10.04
CA VAL A 210 -19.23 -3.60 10.01
C VAL A 210 -18.52 -3.65 11.37
N PRO A 211 -17.83 -4.74 11.74
CA PRO A 211 -17.15 -4.90 13.03
C PRO A 211 -15.86 -4.05 13.10
N MET A 212 -16.03 -2.75 13.18
CA MET A 212 -14.94 -1.76 13.28
C MET A 212 -14.94 -1.11 14.66
N VAL A 213 -13.79 -1.05 15.33
CA VAL A 213 -13.59 -0.24 16.53
C VAL A 213 -12.59 0.86 16.23
N MET A 214 -13.06 2.10 16.20
CA MET A 214 -12.24 3.28 15.92
C MET A 214 -11.84 3.97 17.21
N ASN A 215 -10.54 4.11 17.46
CA ASN A 215 -9.99 4.76 18.63
C ASN A 215 -9.41 6.12 18.25
N VAL A 216 -9.91 7.19 18.86
CA VAL A 216 -9.38 8.54 18.72
C VAL A 216 -8.55 8.88 19.98
N TRP A 217 -7.22 8.97 19.79
CA TRP A 217 -6.28 9.39 20.85
C TRP A 217 -6.23 10.91 20.89
N ASP A 218 -6.86 11.50 21.91
CA ASP A 218 -7.01 12.96 22.02
C ASP A 218 -6.13 13.55 23.13
N ASP A 219 -5.06 14.23 22.69
CA ASP A 219 -4.17 15.06 23.53
C ASP A 219 -4.36 16.56 23.25
N GLU A 220 -5.44 16.94 22.56
CA GLU A 220 -5.84 18.31 22.18
C GLU A 220 -4.93 19.03 21.20
N TYR A 221 -3.85 18.39 20.71
CA TYR A 221 -2.87 19.05 19.84
C TYR A 221 -2.55 18.23 18.58
N GLY A 222 -2.45 18.94 17.42
CA GLY A 222 -1.83 18.46 16.20
C GLY A 222 -0.51 19.17 16.01
N ILE A 223 0.58 18.56 16.46
CA ILE A 223 1.90 19.18 16.65
C ILE A 223 1.76 20.36 17.64
N SER A 224 1.58 21.58 17.14
CA SER A 224 1.41 22.81 17.92
C SER A 224 0.01 23.41 17.82
N VAL A 225 -0.84 22.87 16.96
CA VAL A 225 -2.18 23.41 16.70
C VAL A 225 -3.18 22.81 17.67
N HIS A 226 -3.82 23.65 18.47
CA HIS A 226 -4.83 23.23 19.45
C HIS A 226 -6.14 22.80 18.78
N ALA A 227 -6.88 21.88 19.40
CA ALA A 227 -8.15 21.32 18.92
C ALA A 227 -9.18 22.38 18.49
N LYS A 228 -9.20 23.55 19.13
CA LYS A 228 -10.09 24.68 18.76
C LYS A 228 -9.95 25.17 17.32
N TYR A 229 -8.81 24.90 16.67
CA TYR A 229 -8.57 25.26 15.28
C TYR A 229 -8.78 24.08 14.31
N GLN A 230 -9.09 22.90 14.84
CA GLN A 230 -9.13 21.65 14.09
C GLN A 230 -10.53 21.04 14.04
N THR A 231 -11.23 21.05 15.18
CA THR A 231 -12.49 20.31 15.32
C THR A 231 -13.58 21.22 15.86
N THR A 232 -14.70 21.29 15.18
CA THR A 232 -15.90 21.99 15.66
C THR A 232 -16.27 21.49 17.06
N LYS A 233 -16.57 22.37 17.99
CA LYS A 233 -16.82 22.07 19.42
C LYS A 233 -15.60 21.46 20.15
N GLU A 234 -14.43 21.47 19.54
CA GLU A 234 -13.18 20.92 20.09
C GLU A 234 -13.28 19.43 20.49
N SER A 235 -14.29 18.71 19.98
CA SER A 235 -14.56 17.33 20.40
C SER A 235 -15.17 16.50 19.29
N ILE A 236 -14.49 15.44 18.87
CA ILE A 236 -14.96 14.55 17.81
C ILE A 236 -16.21 13.78 18.22
N SER A 237 -16.32 13.34 19.47
CA SER A 237 -17.53 12.64 19.95
C SER A 237 -18.75 13.56 20.00
N GLU A 238 -18.56 14.86 20.27
CA GLU A 238 -19.67 15.83 20.26
C GLU A 238 -20.21 16.09 18.86
N ILE A 239 -19.35 16.19 17.85
CA ILE A 239 -19.80 16.41 16.47
C ILE A 239 -20.38 15.15 15.83
N LEU A 240 -20.00 13.96 16.30
CA LEU A 240 -20.50 12.68 15.82
C LEU A 240 -21.73 12.14 16.59
N LYS A 241 -22.33 12.92 17.49
CA LYS A 241 -23.53 12.49 18.23
C LYS A 241 -24.65 12.01 17.33
N GLY A 242 -24.83 12.61 16.16
CA GLY A 242 -25.82 12.19 15.17
C GLY A 242 -25.56 10.84 14.53
N PHE A 243 -24.39 10.26 14.75
CA PHE A 243 -24.05 8.91 14.31
C PHE A 243 -24.33 7.83 15.35
N GLN A 244 -24.71 8.23 16.59
CA GLN A 244 -25.09 7.28 17.64
C GLN A 244 -26.26 6.42 17.13
N LYS A 245 -26.14 5.11 17.30
CA LYS A 245 -27.21 4.18 16.96
C LYS A 245 -28.42 4.39 17.88
N GLU A 246 -29.58 4.52 17.29
CA GLU A 246 -30.86 4.64 18.00
C GLU A 246 -31.83 3.55 17.51
N ASN A 247 -32.39 2.77 18.45
CA ASN A 247 -33.36 1.72 18.14
C ASN A 247 -32.95 0.82 16.97
N ASP A 248 -33.76 0.72 15.93
CA ASP A 248 -33.54 -0.13 14.75
C ASP A 248 -32.80 0.58 13.61
N THR A 249 -32.22 1.76 13.84
CA THR A 249 -31.45 2.47 12.83
C THR A 249 -30.03 1.92 12.72
N ASN A 250 -29.34 2.19 11.61
CA ASN A 250 -27.89 2.03 11.54
C ASN A 250 -27.20 3.13 12.38
N GLY A 251 -25.92 2.92 12.70
CA GLY A 251 -25.15 3.90 13.47
C GLY A 251 -24.03 3.24 14.26
N TYR A 252 -23.47 4.01 15.17
CA TYR A 252 -22.34 3.65 16.00
C TYR A 252 -22.71 3.49 17.47
N GLU A 253 -21.98 2.65 18.21
CA GLU A 253 -21.84 2.86 19.65
C GLU A 253 -20.67 3.84 19.89
N ILE A 254 -20.93 4.92 20.63
CA ILE A 254 -19.95 5.97 20.90
C ILE A 254 -19.63 5.99 22.40
N PHE A 255 -18.36 5.73 22.74
CA PHE A 255 -17.87 5.82 24.11
C PHE A 255 -16.88 6.98 24.26
N VAL A 256 -16.92 7.61 25.43
CA VAL A 256 -15.97 8.66 25.82
C VAL A 256 -15.32 8.25 27.15
N VAL A 257 -14.00 8.31 27.22
CA VAL A 257 -13.24 7.89 28.41
C VAL A 257 -11.98 8.71 28.56
N ASN A 258 -11.54 8.93 29.81
CA ASN A 258 -10.27 9.58 30.09
C ASN A 258 -9.09 8.59 29.92
N GLY A 259 -8.05 9.01 29.23
CA GLY A 259 -6.92 8.14 28.87
C GLY A 259 -6.04 7.68 30.05
N TRP A 260 -6.23 8.28 31.21
CA TRP A 260 -5.55 7.90 32.45
C TRP A 260 -6.37 6.96 33.36
N ASP A 261 -7.67 6.72 33.06
CA ASP A 261 -8.53 5.83 33.86
C ASP A 261 -8.43 4.38 33.38
N TYR A 262 -7.45 3.65 33.94
CA TYR A 262 -7.18 2.27 33.56
C TYR A 262 -8.40 1.34 33.69
N VAL A 263 -9.16 1.46 34.76
CA VAL A 263 -10.30 0.57 35.04
C VAL A 263 -11.43 0.79 34.02
N GLN A 264 -11.78 2.05 33.78
CA GLN A 264 -12.83 2.42 32.85
C GLN A 264 -12.42 2.05 31.41
N LEU A 265 -11.14 2.24 31.05
CA LEU A 265 -10.63 1.83 29.76
C LEU A 265 -10.82 0.34 29.52
N ILE A 266 -10.42 -0.53 30.47
CA ILE A 266 -10.59 -1.99 30.36
C ILE A 266 -12.05 -2.37 30.13
N ASP A 267 -12.98 -1.78 30.89
CA ASP A 267 -14.41 -2.04 30.76
C ASP A 267 -14.94 -1.64 29.37
N ILE A 268 -14.63 -0.43 28.93
CA ILE A 268 -15.09 0.11 27.63
C ILE A 268 -14.53 -0.69 26.47
N TYR A 269 -13.23 -1.03 26.46
CA TYR A 269 -12.65 -1.79 25.37
C TYR A 269 -13.23 -3.20 25.27
N ASN A 270 -13.50 -3.86 26.38
CA ASN A 270 -14.17 -5.15 26.38
C ASN A 270 -15.60 -5.06 25.84
N LYS A 271 -16.38 -4.04 26.25
CA LYS A 271 -17.72 -3.79 25.71
C LYS A 271 -17.68 -3.50 24.22
N ALA A 272 -16.80 -2.62 23.78
CA ALA A 272 -16.64 -2.25 22.38
C ALA A 272 -16.29 -3.44 21.49
N GLY A 273 -15.29 -4.25 21.91
CA GLY A 273 -14.91 -5.45 21.18
C GLY A 273 -16.03 -6.48 21.10
N LYS A 274 -16.83 -6.63 22.16
CA LYS A 274 -17.98 -7.53 22.17
C LYS A 274 -19.08 -7.07 21.21
N ILE A 275 -19.47 -5.80 21.27
CA ILE A 275 -20.51 -5.19 20.40
C ILE A 275 -20.10 -5.33 18.93
N ALA A 276 -18.89 -4.91 18.58
CA ALA A 276 -18.41 -5.01 17.21
C ALA A 276 -18.39 -6.47 16.71
N ARG A 277 -17.87 -7.40 17.51
CA ARG A 277 -17.71 -8.80 17.14
C ARG A 277 -19.03 -9.53 16.97
N GLU A 278 -19.93 -9.39 17.94
CA GLU A 278 -21.16 -10.16 17.99
C GLU A 278 -22.25 -9.57 17.08
N GLN A 279 -22.36 -8.24 17.05
CA GLN A 279 -23.46 -7.52 16.42
C GLN A 279 -23.09 -6.87 15.07
N HIS A 280 -21.79 -6.76 14.74
CA HIS A 280 -21.29 -6.00 13.60
C HIS A 280 -21.74 -4.53 13.61
N ILE A 281 -21.86 -3.95 14.79
CA ILE A 281 -22.09 -2.51 14.98
C ILE A 281 -20.73 -1.84 15.09
N PRO A 282 -20.42 -0.81 14.28
CA PRO A 282 -19.18 -0.07 14.43
C PRO A 282 -19.18 0.74 15.75
N VAL A 283 -17.99 0.84 16.35
CA VAL A 283 -17.79 1.52 17.63
C VAL A 283 -16.78 2.64 17.47
N LEU A 284 -17.06 3.80 18.07
CA LEU A 284 -16.11 4.89 18.24
C LEU A 284 -15.75 5.03 19.73
N ILE A 285 -14.46 4.99 20.04
CA ILE A 285 -13.96 5.29 21.40
C ILE A 285 -13.16 6.58 21.34
N HIS A 286 -13.67 7.63 21.94
CA HIS A 286 -12.98 8.91 22.10
C HIS A 286 -12.24 8.90 23.43
N VAL A 287 -10.93 8.68 23.38
CA VAL A 287 -10.04 8.66 24.54
C VAL A 287 -9.48 10.07 24.75
N LYS A 288 -10.01 10.77 25.71
CA LYS A 288 -9.69 12.15 26.04
C LYS A 288 -8.60 12.27 27.12
N GLU A 289 -8.15 13.50 27.33
CA GLU A 289 -7.20 13.82 28.40
C GLU A 289 -5.92 12.98 28.33
N LEU A 290 -5.45 12.73 27.11
CA LEU A 290 -4.14 12.13 26.89
C LEU A 290 -3.04 13.17 26.97
N THR A 291 -1.83 12.70 27.21
CA THR A 291 -0.64 13.55 27.29
C THR A 291 0.36 13.22 26.19
N GLN A 292 1.33 14.09 25.99
CA GLN A 292 2.46 13.86 25.09
C GLN A 292 3.75 14.36 25.76
N PRO A 293 4.32 13.60 26.72
CA PRO A 293 5.37 14.07 27.62
C PRO A 293 6.66 14.54 26.94
N GLN A 294 6.99 14.01 25.75
CA GLN A 294 8.17 14.43 24.99
C GLN A 294 7.84 15.37 23.82
N GLY A 295 6.60 15.84 23.70
CA GLY A 295 6.13 16.58 22.55
C GLY A 295 5.86 15.68 21.34
N HIS A 296 5.49 16.29 20.20
CA HIS A 296 5.02 15.55 19.02
C HIS A 296 6.08 14.63 18.42
N SER A 297 7.30 15.10 18.28
CA SER A 297 8.42 14.36 17.69
C SER A 297 9.77 14.92 18.16
N THR A 298 10.85 14.36 17.62
CA THR A 298 12.22 14.87 17.91
C THR A 298 12.55 16.19 17.22
N SER A 299 11.69 16.69 16.33
CA SER A 299 11.94 17.92 15.55
C SER A 299 11.60 19.23 16.30
N GLY A 300 10.96 19.16 17.47
CA GLY A 300 10.58 20.36 18.23
C GLY A 300 10.29 20.11 19.69
N SER A 301 10.24 21.20 20.46
CA SER A 301 9.94 21.20 21.89
C SER A 301 8.53 21.73 22.13
N HIS A 302 7.77 21.06 22.96
CA HIS A 302 6.37 21.42 23.26
C HIS A 302 6.23 22.62 24.21
N GLU A 303 7.27 22.97 24.94
CA GLU A 303 7.31 24.17 25.78
C GLU A 303 7.18 25.47 24.96
N ARG A 304 7.35 25.39 23.63
CA ARG A 304 7.20 26.53 22.72
C ARG A 304 5.73 26.91 22.47
N TYR A 305 4.79 26.02 22.72
CA TYR A 305 3.36 26.22 22.38
C TYR A 305 2.39 25.79 23.50
N LYS A 306 2.83 25.01 24.50
CA LYS A 306 2.01 24.67 25.68
C LYS A 306 2.33 25.62 26.82
N SER A 307 1.30 26.02 27.57
CA SER A 307 1.49 26.83 28.78
C SER A 307 2.11 25.98 29.89
N THR A 308 2.68 26.69 30.92
CA THR A 308 3.22 26.05 32.11
C THR A 308 2.17 25.23 32.87
N GLU A 309 0.95 25.76 32.97
CA GLU A 309 -0.19 25.09 33.61
C GLU A 309 -0.57 23.80 32.87
N ARG A 310 -0.56 23.84 31.53
CA ARG A 310 -0.82 22.64 30.71
C ARG A 310 0.25 21.59 30.95
N LEU A 311 1.51 21.97 30.98
CA LEU A 311 2.61 21.03 31.20
C LEU A 311 2.59 20.43 32.61
N GLN A 312 2.18 21.22 33.64
CA GLN A 312 1.99 20.70 35.00
C GLN A 312 0.84 19.70 35.06
N TRP A 313 -0.30 20.03 34.41
CA TRP A 313 -1.41 19.11 34.29
C TRP A 313 -1.01 17.81 33.58
N GLU A 314 -0.25 17.88 32.47
CA GLU A 314 0.25 16.68 31.75
C GLU A 314 1.17 15.81 32.62
N GLN A 315 1.91 16.38 33.55
CA GLN A 315 2.71 15.61 34.51
C GLN A 315 1.85 14.89 35.54
N GLU A 316 0.82 15.56 36.04
CA GLU A 316 -0.09 15.02 37.05
C GLU A 316 -0.98 13.92 36.45
N PHE A 317 -1.57 14.16 35.26
CA PHE A 317 -2.48 13.25 34.60
C PHE A 317 -1.81 12.32 33.54
N ASP A 318 -0.48 12.22 33.62
CA ASP A 318 0.21 11.19 32.82
C ASP A 318 -0.35 9.80 33.14
N CYS A 319 -0.74 9.06 32.09
CA CYS A 319 -1.49 7.81 32.26
C CYS A 319 -0.74 6.75 33.09
N ILE A 320 0.59 6.68 32.97
CA ILE A 320 1.39 5.74 33.78
C ILE A 320 1.46 6.24 35.24
N SER A 321 1.55 7.55 35.49
CA SER A 321 1.56 8.12 36.83
C SER A 321 0.25 7.88 37.56
N GLN A 322 -0.89 8.02 36.86
CA GLN A 322 -2.20 7.73 37.42
C GLN A 322 -2.39 6.22 37.66
N MET A 323 -1.94 5.36 36.75
CA MET A 323 -1.97 3.90 36.94
C MET A 323 -1.11 3.49 38.13
N ARG A 324 0.08 4.08 38.31
CA ARG A 324 0.97 3.84 39.46
C ARG A 324 0.27 4.18 40.78
N LYS A 325 -0.36 5.36 40.85
CA LYS A 325 -1.11 5.81 42.01
C LYS A 325 -2.24 4.83 42.33
N TRP A 326 -3.03 4.44 41.32
CA TRP A 326 -4.11 3.48 41.51
C TRP A 326 -3.60 2.12 42.03
N ILE A 327 -2.50 1.60 41.51
CA ILE A 327 -1.89 0.35 42.02
C ILE A 327 -1.51 0.42 43.48
N LEU A 328 -0.94 1.54 43.91
CA LEU A 328 -0.52 1.74 45.30
C LEU A 328 -1.72 1.90 46.26
N GLU A 329 -2.78 2.54 45.81
CA GLU A 329 -4.00 2.81 46.60
C GLU A 329 -5.01 1.66 46.60
N PHE A 330 -4.79 0.64 45.75
CA PHE A 330 -5.75 -0.46 45.58
C PHE A 330 -5.81 -1.33 46.83
N GLU A 331 -7.04 -1.47 47.38
CA GLU A 331 -7.38 -2.39 48.44
C GLU A 331 -8.68 -3.11 48.15
N LEU A 332 -8.70 -4.44 48.26
CA LEU A 332 -9.87 -5.26 48.18
C LEU A 332 -9.99 -6.13 49.43
N LYS A 333 -11.16 -6.21 50.04
CA LYS A 333 -11.43 -7.15 51.14
C LYS A 333 -11.88 -8.49 50.58
N ASP A 334 -11.21 -9.56 50.98
CA ASP A 334 -11.65 -10.91 50.65
C ASP A 334 -12.85 -11.33 51.53
N GLU A 335 -13.38 -12.55 51.28
CA GLU A 335 -14.50 -13.11 52.00
C GLU A 335 -14.22 -13.26 53.51
N ASN A 336 -12.96 -13.31 53.92
CA ASN A 336 -12.51 -13.45 55.32
C ASN A 336 -12.18 -12.11 55.99
N GLY A 337 -12.33 -11.04 55.22
CA GLY A 337 -12.01 -9.64 55.69
C GLY A 337 -10.52 -9.29 55.61
N ALA A 338 -9.68 -10.12 55.00
CA ALA A 338 -8.29 -9.78 54.75
C ALA A 338 -8.15 -8.77 53.64
N ILE A 339 -7.23 -7.79 53.79
CA ILE A 339 -6.97 -6.77 52.78
C ILE A 339 -5.98 -7.31 51.76
N LEU A 340 -6.46 -7.41 50.53
CA LEU A 340 -5.67 -7.80 49.36
C LEU A 340 -5.16 -6.54 48.65
N LYS A 341 -3.88 -6.52 48.31
CA LYS A 341 -3.21 -5.38 47.62
C LYS A 341 -2.41 -5.91 46.41
N PHE A 342 -2.26 -5.04 45.40
CA PHE A 342 -1.36 -5.35 44.29
C PHE A 342 0.10 -5.33 44.70
N VAL A 343 0.49 -4.38 45.55
CA VAL A 343 1.84 -4.26 46.11
C VAL A 343 1.77 -3.90 47.61
N ASN A 344 2.76 -4.34 48.35
CA ASN A 344 2.82 -4.05 49.78
C ASN A 344 3.59 -2.77 50.07
N SER A 345 4.47 -2.35 49.14
CA SER A 345 5.26 -1.12 49.29
C SER A 345 5.55 -0.50 47.93
N GLU A 346 5.95 0.77 47.94
CA GLU A 346 6.37 1.51 46.77
C GLU A 346 7.63 0.93 46.12
N GLU A 347 8.52 0.33 46.89
CA GLU A 347 9.76 -0.27 46.43
C GLU A 347 9.51 -1.40 45.41
N GLU A 348 8.39 -2.15 45.50
CA GLU A 348 8.06 -3.18 44.54
C GLU A 348 7.82 -2.60 43.13
N LEU A 349 7.16 -1.43 43.04
CA LEU A 349 6.99 -0.74 41.75
C LEU A 349 8.30 -0.12 41.27
N MET A 350 9.10 0.44 42.16
CA MET A 350 10.42 0.96 41.79
C MET A 350 11.35 -0.13 41.25
N ASP A 351 11.23 -1.37 41.74
CA ASP A 351 11.98 -2.49 41.17
C ASP A 351 11.51 -2.86 39.75
N ILE A 352 10.20 -2.85 39.49
CA ILE A 352 9.66 -3.05 38.14
C ILE A 352 10.19 -1.98 37.17
N GLU A 353 10.17 -0.72 37.59
CA GLU A 353 10.67 0.43 36.82
C GLU A 353 12.15 0.30 36.50
N LYS A 354 12.97 -0.05 37.52
CA LYS A 354 14.40 -0.27 37.37
C LYS A 354 14.73 -1.44 36.43
N GLN A 355 13.98 -2.53 36.51
CA GLN A 355 14.14 -3.67 35.63
C GLN A 355 13.80 -3.29 34.20
N ALA A 356 12.67 -2.59 33.95
CA ALA A 356 12.28 -2.08 32.64
C ALA A 356 13.39 -1.21 32.02
N LYS A 357 13.92 -0.25 32.76
CA LYS A 357 15.03 0.62 32.34
C LYS A 357 16.30 -0.17 31.98
N LYS A 358 16.64 -1.19 32.77
CA LYS A 358 17.80 -2.07 32.51
C LYS A 358 17.57 -2.90 31.24
N GLN A 359 16.37 -3.46 31.05
CA GLN A 359 16.01 -4.26 29.89
C GLN A 359 16.08 -3.41 28.60
N VAL A 360 15.50 -2.23 28.60
CA VAL A 360 15.51 -1.32 27.44
C VAL A 360 16.94 -0.85 27.12
N SER A 361 17.74 -0.51 28.15
CA SER A 361 19.16 -0.14 27.95
C SER A 361 19.99 -1.28 27.34
N LYS A 362 19.69 -2.54 27.68
CA LYS A 362 20.33 -3.72 27.08
C LYS A 362 19.85 -3.86 25.63
N ALA A 363 18.55 -3.86 25.38
CA ALA A 363 17.96 -4.00 24.06
C ALA A 363 18.50 -2.97 23.04
N LYS A 364 18.65 -1.71 23.47
CA LYS A 364 19.27 -0.66 22.67
C LYS A 364 20.71 -1.00 22.28
N ARG A 365 21.54 -1.46 23.21
CA ARG A 365 22.93 -1.83 22.92
C ARG A 365 23.01 -3.01 21.97
N ASP A 366 22.16 -4.02 22.18
CA ASP A 366 22.11 -5.22 21.34
C ASP A 366 21.70 -4.85 19.91
N ALA A 367 20.66 -4.00 19.73
CA ALA A 367 20.24 -3.52 18.42
C ALA A 367 21.32 -2.69 17.70
N TRP A 368 22.02 -1.80 18.42
CA TRP A 368 23.11 -1.03 17.86
C TRP A 368 24.28 -1.91 17.43
N SER A 369 24.63 -2.91 18.27
CA SER A 369 25.69 -3.86 17.94
C SER A 369 25.32 -4.71 16.71
N ALA A 370 24.08 -5.18 16.62
CA ALA A 370 23.59 -5.91 15.44
C ALA A 370 23.73 -5.06 14.18
N TYR A 371 23.30 -3.79 14.23
CA TYR A 371 23.39 -2.86 13.10
C TYR A 371 24.84 -2.58 12.67
N THR A 372 25.76 -2.38 13.61
CA THR A 372 27.11 -1.92 13.32
C THR A 372 28.11 -3.05 13.04
N ASN A 373 27.94 -4.24 13.63
CA ASN A 373 28.96 -5.31 13.54
C ASN A 373 29.10 -5.85 12.12
N GLU A 374 28.00 -6.01 11.38
CA GLU A 374 28.06 -6.42 9.97
C GLU A 374 28.84 -5.40 9.13
N ILE A 375 28.54 -4.11 9.32
CA ILE A 375 29.19 -3.03 8.57
C ILE A 375 30.68 -2.97 8.89
N LYS A 376 31.09 -3.15 10.16
CA LYS A 376 32.51 -3.21 10.55
C LYS A 376 33.23 -4.38 9.90
N ALA A 377 32.61 -5.54 9.80
CA ALA A 377 33.17 -6.68 9.10
C ALA A 377 33.38 -6.39 7.61
N GLU A 378 32.37 -5.79 6.95
CA GLU A 378 32.47 -5.36 5.55
C GLU A 378 33.57 -4.30 5.34
N VAL A 379 33.73 -3.35 6.26
CA VAL A 379 34.81 -2.35 6.25
C VAL A 379 36.19 -3.03 6.35
N ALA A 380 36.35 -3.99 7.26
CA ALA A 380 37.62 -4.71 7.41
C ALA A 380 38.00 -5.47 6.13
N MET A 381 37.01 -6.11 5.48
CA MET A 381 37.23 -6.79 4.18
C MET A 381 37.63 -5.79 3.09
N ALA A 382 36.93 -4.66 2.99
CA ALA A 382 37.24 -3.62 2.00
C ALA A 382 38.62 -3.01 2.20
N VAL A 383 39.00 -2.72 3.46
CA VAL A 383 40.33 -2.16 3.83
C VAL A 383 41.43 -3.14 3.45
N SER A 384 41.31 -4.44 3.79
CA SER A 384 42.28 -5.48 3.41
C SER A 384 42.40 -5.62 1.89
N LEU A 385 41.30 -5.62 1.15
CA LEU A 385 41.31 -5.67 -0.30
C LEU A 385 41.97 -4.44 -0.93
N LEU A 386 41.64 -3.23 -0.44
CA LEU A 386 42.26 -1.99 -0.92
C LEU A 386 43.79 -1.95 -0.65
N GLU A 387 44.24 -2.57 0.44
CA GLU A 387 45.67 -2.71 0.74
C GLU A 387 46.39 -3.56 -0.32
N THR A 388 45.90 -4.76 -0.62
CA THR A 388 46.48 -5.64 -1.63
C THR A 388 46.42 -5.02 -3.04
N VAL A 389 45.36 -4.27 -3.35
CA VAL A 389 45.23 -3.53 -4.61
C VAL A 389 46.26 -2.40 -4.69
N ALA A 390 46.48 -1.67 -3.60
CA ALA A 390 47.42 -0.56 -3.55
C ALA A 390 48.90 -1.04 -3.77
N GLU A 391 49.26 -2.21 -3.24
CA GLU A 391 50.58 -2.82 -3.42
C GLU A 391 50.87 -3.20 -4.87
N LYS A 392 49.86 -3.51 -5.67
CA LYS A 392 49.99 -3.95 -7.07
C LYS A 392 49.86 -2.82 -8.09
N SER A 393 49.25 -1.70 -7.70
CA SER A 393 48.94 -0.60 -8.60
C SER A 393 50.03 0.46 -8.67
N ASN A 394 50.30 0.98 -9.86
CA ASN A 394 51.14 2.16 -10.04
C ASN A 394 50.53 3.41 -9.35
N ASN A 395 49.23 3.40 -9.10
CA ASN A 395 48.49 4.46 -8.40
C ASN A 395 48.26 4.13 -6.93
N GLY A 396 49.08 3.27 -6.33
CA GLY A 396 48.90 2.75 -4.95
C GLY A 396 48.77 3.82 -3.88
N SER A 397 49.45 4.98 -4.02
CA SER A 397 49.34 6.08 -3.06
C SER A 397 47.92 6.67 -2.97
N PHE A 398 47.23 6.76 -4.10
CA PHE A 398 45.82 7.25 -4.11
C PHE A 398 44.88 6.22 -3.48
N ILE A 399 45.13 4.92 -3.76
CA ILE A 399 44.30 3.84 -3.20
C ILE A 399 44.53 3.74 -1.69
N THR A 400 45.77 3.85 -1.22
CA THR A 400 46.15 3.89 0.20
C THR A 400 45.43 5.05 0.92
N LYS A 401 45.31 6.21 0.28
CA LYS A 401 44.56 7.32 0.84
C LYS A 401 43.11 6.93 1.10
N TYR A 402 42.37 6.40 0.11
CA TYR A 402 40.98 5.98 0.28
C TYR A 402 40.81 4.85 1.29
N LYS A 403 41.79 3.92 1.35
CA LYS A 403 41.83 2.88 2.38
C LYS A 403 41.91 3.50 3.77
N ASN A 404 42.82 4.45 3.98
CA ASN A 404 43.03 5.10 5.27
C ASN A 404 41.83 5.98 5.65
N ASP A 405 41.26 6.71 4.69
CA ASP A 405 40.05 7.51 4.89
C ASP A 405 38.93 6.59 5.40
N LEU A 406 38.67 5.44 4.75
CA LEU A 406 37.67 4.47 5.18
C LEU A 406 37.96 3.89 6.57
N ALA A 407 39.19 3.49 6.81
CA ALA A 407 39.60 2.89 8.09
C ALA A 407 39.47 3.87 9.28
N SER A 408 39.52 5.18 9.02
CA SER A 408 39.44 6.23 10.06
C SER A 408 38.01 6.64 10.39
N VAL A 409 37.00 6.17 9.67
CA VAL A 409 35.59 6.51 9.95
C VAL A 409 35.15 5.85 11.26
N VAL A 410 34.72 6.65 12.23
CA VAL A 410 34.34 6.16 13.57
C VAL A 410 33.08 5.32 13.55
N GLU A 411 32.05 5.76 12.81
CA GLU A 411 30.77 5.07 12.64
C GLU A 411 30.49 4.89 11.14
N PRO A 412 31.16 3.91 10.50
CA PRO A 412 31.03 3.73 9.06
C PRO A 412 29.66 3.17 8.67
N ILE A 413 29.21 3.53 7.49
CA ILE A 413 28.04 2.98 6.83
C ILE A 413 28.44 2.39 5.47
N ARG A 414 27.60 1.52 4.89
CA ARG A 414 27.90 0.85 3.60
C ARG A 414 28.21 1.81 2.45
N LYS A 415 27.64 3.01 2.49
CA LYS A 415 27.99 4.09 1.55
C LYS A 415 29.49 4.41 1.55
N ASP A 416 30.12 4.44 2.72
CA ASP A 416 31.54 4.79 2.84
C ASP A 416 32.42 3.73 2.18
N ILE A 417 32.06 2.45 2.33
CA ILE A 417 32.71 1.32 1.66
C ILE A 417 32.65 1.48 0.13
N LEU A 418 31.44 1.72 -0.38
CA LEU A 418 31.23 1.89 -1.83
C LEU A 418 31.92 3.14 -2.39
N ILE A 419 31.99 4.22 -1.62
CA ILE A 419 32.74 5.44 -2.02
C ILE A 419 34.23 5.13 -2.13
N ALA A 420 34.84 4.52 -1.12
CA ALA A 420 36.27 4.22 -1.11
C ALA A 420 36.66 3.24 -2.24
N THR A 421 35.92 2.15 -2.37
CA THR A 421 36.20 1.11 -3.38
C THR A 421 35.98 1.60 -4.82
N ARG A 422 34.89 2.33 -5.10
CA ARG A 422 34.61 2.87 -6.44
C ARG A 422 35.55 4.01 -6.82
N LYS A 423 35.98 4.85 -5.89
CA LYS A 423 37.00 5.86 -6.14
C LYS A 423 38.34 5.21 -6.45
N SER A 424 38.74 4.19 -5.71
CA SER A 424 39.98 3.41 -5.97
C SER A 424 39.96 2.77 -7.35
N LEU A 425 38.84 2.16 -7.74
CA LEU A 425 38.70 1.52 -9.07
C LEU A 425 38.92 2.51 -10.23
N ARG A 426 38.60 3.78 -10.09
CA ARG A 426 38.81 4.80 -11.14
C ARG A 426 40.30 5.02 -11.47
N TYR A 427 41.17 4.89 -10.50
CA TYR A 427 42.62 5.00 -10.69
C TYR A 427 43.24 3.76 -11.36
N LEU A 428 42.49 2.64 -11.43
CA LEU A 428 42.92 1.37 -12.02
C LEU A 428 42.48 1.21 -13.47
N LYS A 429 41.90 2.25 -14.11
CA LYS A 429 41.26 2.12 -15.44
C LYS A 429 42.15 1.48 -16.48
N ASP A 430 43.45 1.84 -16.51
CA ASP A 430 44.43 1.41 -17.49
C ASP A 430 45.33 0.24 -17.00
N GLU A 431 45.00 -0.37 -15.85
CA GLU A 431 45.76 -1.47 -15.26
C GLU A 431 44.92 -2.77 -15.33
N ASP A 432 45.60 -3.92 -15.51
CA ASP A 432 45.00 -5.26 -15.50
C ASP A 432 45.82 -6.22 -14.62
N PHE A 433 45.27 -6.62 -13.49
CA PHE A 433 45.82 -7.56 -12.54
C PHE A 433 44.71 -8.23 -11.72
N ALA A 434 45.06 -9.35 -11.05
CA ALA A 434 44.05 -10.19 -10.39
C ALA A 434 43.26 -9.47 -9.30
N GLU A 435 43.93 -8.69 -8.45
CA GLU A 435 43.32 -7.98 -7.33
C GLU A 435 42.34 -6.89 -7.79
N LYS A 436 42.57 -6.27 -8.96
CA LYS A 436 41.56 -5.38 -9.59
C LYS A 436 40.29 -6.14 -9.93
N LYS A 437 40.37 -7.37 -10.45
CA LYS A 437 39.18 -8.18 -10.76
C LYS A 437 38.44 -8.58 -9.51
N ILE A 438 39.13 -8.84 -8.39
CA ILE A 438 38.54 -9.10 -7.09
C ILE A 438 37.81 -7.83 -6.57
N LEU A 439 38.42 -6.64 -6.72
CA LEU A 439 37.79 -5.38 -6.35
C LEU A 439 36.53 -5.10 -7.19
N GLN A 440 36.57 -5.34 -8.49
CA GLN A 440 35.41 -5.22 -9.39
C GLN A 440 34.26 -6.14 -8.94
N LYS A 441 34.59 -7.41 -8.63
CA LYS A 441 33.61 -8.37 -8.13
C LYS A 441 33.03 -7.94 -6.78
N PHE A 442 33.88 -7.50 -5.84
CA PHE A 442 33.43 -7.00 -4.54
C PHE A 442 32.42 -5.84 -4.69
N ILE A 443 32.70 -4.87 -5.57
CA ILE A 443 31.80 -3.74 -5.83
C ILE A 443 30.49 -4.23 -6.46
N LYS A 444 30.58 -5.14 -7.44
CA LYS A 444 29.39 -5.71 -8.08
C LYS A 444 28.52 -6.46 -7.07
N ASP A 445 29.10 -7.35 -6.29
CA ASP A 445 28.38 -8.11 -5.27
C ASP A 445 27.72 -7.18 -4.23
N ALA A 446 28.40 -6.09 -3.83
CA ALA A 446 27.83 -5.10 -2.92
C ALA A 446 26.65 -4.34 -3.53
N ILE A 447 26.67 -4.03 -4.84
CA ILE A 447 25.56 -3.39 -5.56
C ILE A 447 24.40 -4.38 -5.72
N ASP A 448 24.67 -5.62 -6.11
CA ASP A 448 23.66 -6.65 -6.27
C ASP A 448 22.94 -6.94 -4.93
N ASN A 449 23.71 -7.04 -3.83
CA ASN A 449 23.15 -7.18 -2.49
C ASN A 449 22.32 -5.95 -2.06
N ALA A 450 22.73 -4.74 -2.42
CA ALA A 450 21.97 -3.53 -2.15
C ALA A 450 20.65 -3.54 -2.95
N ALA A 451 20.63 -4.03 -4.19
CA ALA A 451 19.40 -4.17 -4.96
C ALA A 451 18.41 -5.12 -4.28
N VAL A 452 18.85 -6.27 -3.79
CA VAL A 452 17.99 -7.19 -3.01
C VAL A 452 17.45 -6.51 -1.75
N LYS A 453 18.29 -5.79 -0.98
CA LYS A 453 17.88 -5.15 0.27
C LYS A 453 16.94 -3.95 0.07
N PHE A 454 17.12 -3.18 -1.00
CA PHE A 454 16.49 -1.86 -1.14
C PHE A 454 15.58 -1.70 -2.36
N SER A 455 15.60 -2.63 -3.33
CA SER A 455 14.79 -2.54 -4.56
C SER A 455 13.85 -3.73 -4.79
N SER A 456 14.02 -4.85 -4.05
CA SER A 456 13.19 -6.05 -4.19
C SER A 456 11.75 -5.84 -3.68
N HIS A 457 10.86 -6.76 -4.05
CA HIS A 457 9.49 -6.84 -3.55
C HIS A 457 8.62 -5.62 -3.89
N LEU A 458 8.88 -4.93 -4.99
CA LEU A 458 7.96 -3.93 -5.49
C LEU A 458 6.66 -4.60 -5.98
N LEU A 459 6.81 -5.69 -6.72
CA LEU A 459 5.77 -6.60 -7.18
C LEU A 459 6.11 -8.03 -6.71
N SER A 460 5.28 -9.00 -7.02
CA SER A 460 5.48 -10.40 -6.64
C SER A 460 6.65 -11.02 -7.41
N GLU A 461 7.63 -11.52 -6.69
CA GLU A 461 8.76 -12.27 -7.25
C GLU A 461 8.51 -13.78 -7.26
N THR A 462 7.35 -14.22 -6.75
CA THR A 462 6.97 -15.63 -6.61
C THR A 462 6.33 -16.19 -7.89
N THR A 463 5.91 -17.45 -7.85
CA THR A 463 5.11 -18.07 -8.92
C THR A 463 3.69 -17.51 -9.03
N PHE A 464 3.25 -16.74 -8.04
CA PHE A 464 1.94 -16.06 -8.04
C PHE A 464 1.96 -14.69 -8.73
N SER A 465 3.10 -14.26 -9.29
CA SER A 465 3.16 -13.02 -10.07
C SER A 465 2.22 -13.12 -11.27
N PRO A 466 1.34 -12.12 -11.50
CA PRO A 466 0.46 -12.12 -12.67
C PRO A 466 1.22 -12.14 -14.00
N GLU A 467 2.45 -11.63 -14.04
CA GLU A 467 3.33 -11.67 -15.21
C GLU A 467 3.73 -13.09 -15.63
N LYS A 468 3.62 -14.06 -14.70
CA LYS A 468 3.98 -15.47 -14.93
C LYS A 468 2.78 -16.34 -15.30
N ILE A 469 1.57 -15.77 -15.33
CA ILE A 469 0.36 -16.50 -15.71
C ILE A 469 0.37 -16.72 -17.23
N ALA A 470 0.29 -17.97 -17.63
CA ALA A 470 0.31 -18.34 -19.05
C ALA A 470 -0.90 -17.76 -19.80
N ALA A 471 -0.65 -17.21 -20.98
CA ALA A 471 -1.70 -16.73 -21.86
C ALA A 471 -2.60 -17.89 -22.35
N GLU A 472 -3.88 -17.63 -22.49
CA GLU A 472 -4.84 -18.54 -23.11
C GLU A 472 -5.73 -17.74 -24.05
N ALA A 473 -5.75 -18.13 -25.33
CA ALA A 473 -6.51 -17.41 -26.34
C ALA A 473 -8.02 -17.54 -26.14
N PRO A 474 -8.80 -16.51 -26.48
CA PRO A 474 -10.25 -16.64 -26.61
C PRO A 474 -10.57 -17.64 -27.74
N LYS A 475 -11.60 -18.49 -27.53
CA LYS A 475 -12.10 -19.45 -28.48
C LYS A 475 -13.48 -19.00 -28.93
N TYR A 476 -13.78 -19.18 -30.17
CA TYR A 476 -15.04 -18.74 -30.79
C TYR A 476 -15.86 -19.91 -31.32
N ALA A 477 -17.15 -19.73 -31.45
CA ALA A 477 -18.03 -20.71 -32.08
C ALA A 477 -17.76 -20.83 -33.58
N ALA A 478 -18.23 -21.91 -34.21
CA ALA A 478 -18.09 -22.08 -35.65
C ALA A 478 -18.93 -21.06 -36.47
N GLU A 479 -20.03 -20.60 -35.89
CA GLU A 479 -20.86 -19.52 -36.44
C GLU A 479 -20.54 -18.23 -35.70
N GLU A 480 -20.25 -17.17 -36.44
CA GLU A 480 -19.91 -15.85 -35.84
C GLU A 480 -21.08 -15.33 -35.01
N ASN A 481 -20.79 -14.94 -33.78
CA ASN A 481 -21.77 -14.38 -32.86
C ASN A 481 -21.29 -12.99 -32.37
N LEU A 482 -21.64 -11.95 -33.13
CA LEU A 482 -21.31 -10.57 -32.84
C LEU A 482 -22.29 -9.97 -31.81
N VAL A 483 -21.78 -9.58 -30.65
CA VAL A 483 -22.55 -8.97 -29.56
C VAL A 483 -22.05 -7.57 -29.24
N ASP A 484 -22.86 -6.78 -28.53
CA ASP A 484 -22.31 -5.59 -27.86
C ASP A 484 -21.22 -6.00 -26.85
N ALA A 485 -20.07 -5.41 -26.96
CA ALA A 485 -18.89 -5.82 -26.15
C ALA A 485 -19.12 -5.77 -24.64
N ARG A 486 -20.06 -4.94 -24.15
CA ARG A 486 -20.52 -4.96 -22.76
C ARG A 486 -21.03 -6.33 -22.29
N LEU A 487 -21.60 -7.12 -23.19
CA LEU A 487 -22.11 -8.46 -22.88
C LEU A 487 -20.97 -9.44 -22.62
N ILE A 488 -19.82 -9.27 -23.31
CA ILE A 488 -18.61 -10.04 -23.03
C ILE A 488 -18.13 -9.77 -21.59
N MET A 489 -18.13 -8.51 -21.16
CA MET A 489 -17.77 -8.14 -19.80
C MET A 489 -18.72 -8.75 -18.76
N ARG A 490 -20.03 -8.56 -18.96
CA ARG A 490 -21.07 -9.10 -18.07
C ARG A 490 -20.96 -10.62 -17.93
N ASP A 491 -20.87 -11.32 -19.03
CA ASP A 491 -20.86 -12.78 -19.03
C ASP A 491 -19.53 -13.35 -18.52
N ASN A 492 -18.42 -12.62 -18.70
CA ASN A 492 -17.14 -12.98 -18.12
C ASN A 492 -17.15 -12.79 -16.59
N PHE A 493 -17.74 -11.71 -16.07
CA PHE A 493 -17.94 -11.52 -14.63
C PHE A 493 -18.90 -12.56 -14.05
N ASP A 494 -19.93 -12.95 -14.78
CA ASP A 494 -20.79 -14.07 -14.38
C ASP A 494 -19.99 -15.37 -14.20
N ALA A 495 -19.11 -15.68 -15.15
CA ALA A 495 -18.23 -16.83 -15.07
C ALA A 495 -17.24 -16.73 -13.89
N ILE A 496 -16.66 -15.55 -13.67
CA ILE A 496 -15.77 -15.27 -12.52
C ILE A 496 -16.49 -15.52 -11.19
N PHE A 497 -17.67 -14.94 -10.98
CA PHE A 497 -18.40 -15.08 -9.73
C PHE A 497 -18.91 -16.50 -9.47
N LYS A 498 -19.13 -17.30 -10.49
CA LYS A 498 -19.38 -18.74 -10.35
C LYS A 498 -18.15 -19.50 -9.88
N LYS A 499 -16.98 -19.14 -10.40
CA LYS A 499 -15.71 -19.84 -10.17
C LYS A 499 -15.04 -19.47 -8.84
N TYR A 500 -15.13 -18.18 -8.46
CA TYR A 500 -14.44 -17.60 -7.32
C TYR A 500 -15.46 -17.02 -6.32
N PRO A 501 -15.87 -17.76 -5.26
CA PRO A 501 -16.78 -17.23 -4.25
C PRO A 501 -16.22 -16.02 -3.49
N GLU A 502 -14.90 -15.91 -3.39
CA GLU A 502 -14.18 -14.79 -2.78
C GLU A 502 -14.08 -13.54 -3.68
N ALA A 503 -14.44 -13.65 -4.95
CA ALA A 503 -14.47 -12.50 -5.86
C ALA A 503 -15.72 -11.65 -5.61
N LEU A 504 -15.52 -10.34 -5.58
CA LEU A 504 -16.58 -9.35 -5.41
C LEU A 504 -16.25 -8.05 -6.17
N ILE A 505 -17.29 -7.31 -6.56
CA ILE A 505 -17.15 -6.00 -7.21
C ILE A 505 -18.02 -4.98 -6.50
N PHE A 506 -17.52 -3.77 -6.37
CA PHE A 506 -18.24 -2.68 -5.72
C PHE A 506 -17.74 -1.33 -6.23
N GLY A 507 -18.64 -0.37 -6.27
CA GLY A 507 -18.39 1.00 -6.73
C GLY A 507 -19.70 1.74 -6.87
N GLU A 508 -19.63 2.99 -7.33
CA GLU A 508 -20.81 3.77 -7.64
C GLU A 508 -21.57 3.12 -8.82
N ASP A 509 -22.87 2.90 -8.66
CA ASP A 509 -23.74 2.31 -9.67
C ASP A 509 -23.31 0.90 -10.17
N ALA A 510 -22.33 0.26 -9.52
CA ALA A 510 -21.86 -1.07 -9.92
C ALA A 510 -22.89 -2.17 -9.65
N GLY A 511 -23.76 -2.00 -8.66
CA GLY A 511 -24.74 -2.99 -8.20
C GLY A 511 -26.04 -2.99 -8.97
N TYR A 512 -27.00 -2.19 -8.52
CA TYR A 512 -28.41 -2.27 -8.96
C TYR A 512 -28.61 -2.08 -10.47
N ILE A 513 -27.98 -1.06 -11.06
CA ILE A 513 -28.11 -0.81 -12.51
C ILE A 513 -27.05 -1.58 -13.34
N GLY A 514 -26.08 -2.22 -12.68
CA GLY A 514 -25.06 -3.01 -13.35
C GLY A 514 -24.00 -2.21 -14.09
N ASP A 515 -23.53 -1.14 -13.48
CA ASP A 515 -22.67 -0.04 -13.93
C ASP A 515 -23.31 0.88 -15.02
N VAL A 516 -22.73 2.06 -15.19
CA VAL A 516 -23.23 3.09 -16.14
C VAL A 516 -23.23 2.61 -17.62
N ASN A 517 -22.45 1.59 -17.95
CA ASN A 517 -22.39 0.98 -19.28
C ASN A 517 -23.05 -0.41 -19.35
N GLN A 518 -23.64 -0.87 -18.25
CA GLN A 518 -24.35 -2.15 -18.15
C GLN A 518 -23.44 -3.38 -18.37
N GLY A 519 -22.17 -3.25 -18.02
CA GLY A 519 -21.23 -4.37 -18.04
C GLY A 519 -21.40 -5.36 -16.89
N LEU A 520 -22.27 -5.05 -15.90
CA LEU A 520 -22.61 -5.87 -14.73
C LEU A 520 -24.12 -6.10 -14.60
N GLU A 521 -24.92 -5.76 -15.63
CA GLU A 521 -26.38 -5.85 -15.63
C GLU A 521 -26.89 -7.20 -15.12
N GLY A 522 -27.76 -7.19 -14.10
CA GLY A 522 -28.40 -8.38 -13.52
C GLY A 522 -27.51 -9.20 -12.56
N LEU A 523 -26.22 -8.85 -12.38
CA LEU A 523 -25.32 -9.64 -11.54
C LEU A 523 -25.59 -9.42 -10.06
N GLN A 524 -26.05 -8.26 -9.62
CA GLN A 524 -26.42 -8.03 -8.22
C GLN A 524 -27.63 -8.92 -7.82
N GLU A 525 -28.67 -9.00 -8.67
CA GLU A 525 -29.82 -9.88 -8.44
C GLU A 525 -29.40 -11.35 -8.31
N LYS A 526 -28.42 -11.77 -9.11
CA LYS A 526 -27.94 -13.15 -9.15
C LYS A 526 -27.03 -13.53 -7.99
N TYR A 527 -26.10 -12.64 -7.59
CA TYR A 527 -25.03 -12.94 -6.61
C TYR A 527 -25.20 -12.24 -5.26
N GLY A 528 -26.15 -11.32 -5.14
CA GLY A 528 -26.49 -10.56 -3.94
C GLY A 528 -25.64 -9.29 -3.75
N GLU A 529 -26.18 -8.38 -2.95
CA GLU A 529 -25.62 -7.04 -2.69
C GLU A 529 -24.24 -7.05 -2.00
N LEU A 530 -23.84 -8.13 -1.35
CA LEU A 530 -22.53 -8.22 -0.73
C LEU A 530 -21.42 -8.57 -1.71
N ARG A 531 -21.75 -9.17 -2.85
CA ARG A 531 -20.79 -9.55 -3.89
C ARG A 531 -20.75 -8.57 -5.04
N VAL A 532 -21.88 -7.93 -5.36
CA VAL A 532 -22.02 -6.92 -6.41
C VAL A 532 -22.71 -5.72 -5.76
N SER A 533 -21.95 -4.73 -5.34
CA SER A 533 -22.41 -3.70 -4.40
C SER A 533 -22.37 -2.31 -4.99
N ASP A 534 -23.40 -1.53 -4.65
CA ASP A 534 -23.33 -0.08 -4.81
C ASP A 534 -22.62 0.57 -3.62
N THR A 535 -21.96 1.69 -3.86
CA THR A 535 -21.36 2.53 -2.83
C THR A 535 -21.81 3.99 -2.98
N GLY A 536 -21.63 4.78 -1.93
CA GLY A 536 -21.66 6.24 -2.06
C GLY A 536 -20.44 6.77 -2.80
N ILE A 537 -20.49 8.03 -3.23
CA ILE A 537 -19.40 8.75 -3.89
C ILE A 537 -18.28 9.01 -2.88
N ARG A 538 -17.19 8.27 -2.97
CA ARG A 538 -16.05 8.31 -2.04
C ARG A 538 -14.85 7.51 -2.57
N GLU A 539 -14.31 7.90 -3.70
CA GLU A 539 -13.33 7.13 -4.49
C GLU A 539 -12.11 6.70 -3.69
N ALA A 540 -11.56 7.57 -2.84
CA ALA A 540 -10.43 7.23 -1.98
C ALA A 540 -10.78 6.12 -0.98
N THR A 541 -11.97 6.14 -0.42
CA THR A 541 -12.42 5.13 0.54
C THR A 541 -12.85 3.85 -0.17
N ILE A 542 -13.44 3.90 -1.36
CA ILE A 542 -13.71 2.72 -2.21
C ILE A 542 -12.40 1.96 -2.44
N LEU A 543 -11.35 2.66 -2.81
CA LEU A 543 -10.05 2.04 -3.06
C LEU A 543 -9.46 1.40 -1.79
N GLY A 544 -9.40 2.15 -0.69
CA GLY A 544 -8.87 1.63 0.57
C GLY A 544 -9.69 0.47 1.12
N GLN A 545 -11.03 0.51 0.95
CA GLN A 545 -11.94 -0.60 1.25
C GLN A 545 -11.51 -1.87 0.50
N GLY A 546 -11.19 -1.75 -0.78
CA GLY A 546 -10.63 -2.86 -1.56
C GLY A 546 -9.29 -3.37 -1.01
N ILE A 547 -8.39 -2.48 -0.60
CA ILE A 547 -7.10 -2.87 0.01
C ILE A 547 -7.33 -3.74 1.25
N GLY A 548 -8.19 -3.29 2.18
CA GLY A 548 -8.46 -4.02 3.42
C GLY A 548 -9.08 -5.40 3.18
N MET A 549 -10.04 -5.50 2.26
CA MET A 549 -10.64 -6.80 1.89
C MET A 549 -9.63 -7.74 1.24
N ALA A 550 -8.78 -7.23 0.34
CA ALA A 550 -7.73 -8.01 -0.31
C ALA A 550 -6.69 -8.53 0.69
N MET A 551 -6.32 -7.73 1.70
CA MET A 551 -5.42 -8.15 2.79
C MET A 551 -5.99 -9.29 3.66
N ARG A 552 -7.28 -9.53 3.59
CA ARG A 552 -8.00 -10.59 4.27
C ARG A 552 -8.34 -11.78 3.35
N GLY A 553 -7.66 -11.90 2.19
CA GLY A 553 -7.78 -13.05 1.29
C GLY A 553 -8.97 -13.00 0.32
N LEU A 554 -9.82 -11.98 0.37
CA LEU A 554 -10.84 -11.76 -0.65
C LEU A 554 -10.23 -11.25 -1.97
N ARG A 555 -10.99 -11.34 -3.06
CA ARG A 555 -10.57 -10.88 -4.39
C ARG A 555 -11.45 -9.71 -4.85
N PRO A 556 -11.26 -8.53 -4.25
CA PRO A 556 -12.08 -7.36 -4.56
C PRO A 556 -11.72 -6.73 -5.91
N ILE A 557 -12.74 -6.27 -6.60
CA ILE A 557 -12.66 -5.40 -7.76
C ILE A 557 -13.31 -4.08 -7.35
N ALA A 558 -12.49 -3.05 -7.14
CA ALA A 558 -12.96 -1.71 -6.77
C ALA A 558 -13.19 -0.89 -8.04
N GLU A 559 -14.42 -0.45 -8.27
CA GLU A 559 -14.77 0.34 -9.44
C GLU A 559 -14.78 1.83 -9.13
N ILE A 560 -14.04 2.60 -9.92
CA ILE A 560 -14.12 4.06 -10.04
C ILE A 560 -14.69 4.36 -11.41
N GLN A 561 -15.81 5.10 -11.48
CA GLN A 561 -16.58 5.25 -12.73
C GLN A 561 -15.75 5.73 -13.93
N TYR A 562 -14.92 6.76 -13.72
CA TYR A 562 -14.09 7.35 -14.78
C TYR A 562 -12.66 7.57 -14.31
N LEU A 563 -11.72 7.44 -15.23
CA LEU A 563 -10.28 7.58 -14.97
C LEU A 563 -9.91 8.94 -14.39
N ASP A 564 -10.59 10.02 -14.77
CA ASP A 564 -10.36 11.36 -14.22
C ASP A 564 -10.74 11.45 -12.74
N TYR A 565 -11.73 10.69 -12.28
CA TYR A 565 -12.14 10.65 -10.86
C TYR A 565 -11.19 9.82 -10.00
N LEU A 566 -10.41 8.93 -10.62
CA LEU A 566 -9.35 8.20 -9.92
C LEU A 566 -8.33 9.11 -9.23
N LEU A 567 -8.22 10.37 -9.68
CA LEU A 567 -7.32 11.34 -9.05
C LEU A 567 -7.66 11.60 -7.59
N TYR A 568 -8.93 11.49 -7.15
CA TYR A 568 -9.29 11.53 -5.72
C TYR A 568 -8.71 10.37 -4.92
N ALA A 569 -8.51 9.23 -5.55
CA ALA A 569 -7.95 8.03 -4.93
C ALA A 569 -6.44 7.89 -5.15
N LEU A 570 -5.82 8.76 -5.94
CA LEU A 570 -4.41 8.62 -6.36
C LEU A 570 -3.45 8.56 -5.17
N GLN A 571 -3.70 9.33 -4.12
CA GLN A 571 -2.88 9.28 -2.90
C GLN A 571 -2.94 7.90 -2.23
N ILE A 572 -4.11 7.31 -2.10
CA ILE A 572 -4.27 5.98 -1.49
C ILE A 572 -3.64 4.89 -2.38
N MET A 573 -3.75 5.04 -3.71
CA MET A 573 -3.05 4.15 -4.64
C MET A 573 -1.53 4.23 -4.46
N SER A 574 -0.99 5.46 -4.44
CA SER A 574 0.44 5.74 -4.34
C SER A 574 1.01 5.31 -2.99
N ASP A 575 0.41 5.81 -1.90
CA ASP A 575 1.03 5.73 -0.58
C ASP A 575 0.75 4.41 0.13
N ASP A 576 -0.45 3.83 -0.06
CA ASP A 576 -0.82 2.58 0.60
C ASP A 576 -0.65 1.36 -0.32
N LEU A 577 -1.40 1.30 -1.44
CA LEU A 577 -1.47 0.10 -2.28
C LEU A 577 -0.13 -0.20 -2.96
N ALA A 578 0.42 0.77 -3.69
CA ALA A 578 1.64 0.59 -4.48
C ALA A 578 2.87 0.26 -3.62
N THR A 579 2.91 0.75 -2.38
CA THR A 579 4.06 0.53 -1.51
C THR A 579 3.90 -0.66 -0.56
N LEU A 580 2.72 -1.27 -0.43
CA LEU A 580 2.43 -2.27 0.61
C LEU A 580 3.42 -3.43 0.61
N ARG A 581 3.61 -4.07 -0.53
CA ARG A 581 4.54 -5.18 -0.66
C ARG A 581 5.99 -4.74 -0.44
N TYR A 582 6.37 -3.61 -1.02
CA TYR A 582 7.71 -3.05 -0.89
C TYR A 582 8.04 -2.69 0.56
N ARG A 583 7.18 -1.91 1.24
CA ARG A 583 7.46 -1.44 2.60
C ARG A 583 7.43 -2.53 3.67
N THR A 584 6.82 -3.69 3.36
CA THR A 584 6.80 -4.87 4.25
C THR A 584 7.81 -5.95 3.86
N PHE A 585 8.74 -5.64 2.97
CA PHE A 585 9.69 -6.63 2.47
C PHE A 585 9.02 -7.90 1.94
N GLY A 586 7.91 -7.76 1.22
CA GLY A 586 7.15 -8.88 0.66
C GLY A 586 6.31 -9.67 1.67
N LYS A 587 6.14 -9.20 2.91
CA LYS A 587 5.43 -9.95 3.97
C LYS A 587 3.94 -9.66 4.05
N GLN A 588 3.45 -8.67 3.28
CA GLN A 588 2.01 -8.42 3.09
C GLN A 588 1.71 -8.20 1.62
N LYS A 589 0.48 -8.49 1.21
CA LYS A 589 -0.04 -8.25 -0.14
C LYS A 589 -1.51 -7.85 -0.10
N ALA A 590 -1.94 -7.15 -1.14
CA ALA A 590 -3.33 -6.79 -1.37
C ALA A 590 -3.64 -6.93 -2.87
N PRO A 591 -4.04 -8.11 -3.35
CA PRO A 591 -4.36 -8.36 -4.75
C PRO A 591 -5.70 -7.72 -5.14
N LEU A 592 -5.74 -6.41 -5.12
CA LEU A 592 -6.87 -5.57 -5.50
C LEU A 592 -6.84 -5.30 -7.01
N ILE A 593 -7.97 -5.47 -7.68
CA ILE A 593 -8.18 -5.01 -9.04
C ILE A 593 -8.95 -3.69 -8.99
N ILE A 594 -8.39 -2.65 -9.59
CA ILE A 594 -9.05 -1.35 -9.75
C ILE A 594 -9.59 -1.31 -11.17
N ARG A 595 -10.91 -1.21 -11.30
CA ARG A 595 -11.61 -1.09 -12.56
C ARG A 595 -11.99 0.36 -12.81
N THR A 596 -11.66 0.89 -13.98
CA THR A 596 -12.12 2.22 -14.39
C THR A 596 -12.29 2.29 -15.91
N ARG A 597 -12.91 3.37 -16.39
CA ARG A 597 -13.11 3.65 -17.80
C ARG A 597 -12.35 4.89 -18.20
N GLY A 598 -11.63 4.80 -19.30
CA GLY A 598 -10.86 5.91 -19.83
C GLY A 598 -10.72 5.82 -21.34
N HIS A 599 -9.88 6.65 -21.91
CA HIS A 599 -9.59 6.82 -23.33
C HIS A 599 -10.79 7.28 -24.17
N ARG A 600 -10.57 8.35 -24.91
CA ARG A 600 -11.54 9.00 -25.81
C ARG A 600 -12.82 9.43 -25.09
N LEU A 601 -12.66 10.03 -23.90
CA LEU A 601 -13.72 10.81 -23.25
C LEU A 601 -13.68 12.25 -23.74
N GLU A 602 -14.80 12.98 -23.59
CA GLU A 602 -14.95 14.33 -24.11
C GLU A 602 -14.95 15.38 -22.99
N GLY A 603 -14.40 16.54 -23.29
CA GLY A 603 -14.42 17.73 -22.42
C GLY A 603 -13.42 17.69 -21.27
N ILE A 604 -13.38 18.81 -20.53
CA ILE A 604 -12.32 19.07 -19.51
C ILE A 604 -12.44 18.22 -18.25
N TRP A 605 -13.63 17.71 -17.94
CA TRP A 605 -13.88 16.91 -16.72
C TRP A 605 -13.77 15.41 -16.97
N HIS A 606 -13.78 15.00 -18.22
CA HIS A 606 -13.69 13.61 -18.66
C HIS A 606 -12.65 13.55 -19.79
N SER A 607 -11.43 13.99 -19.53
CA SER A 607 -10.36 13.98 -20.54
C SER A 607 -9.86 12.56 -20.85
N GLY A 608 -10.05 11.63 -19.93
CA GLY A 608 -9.88 10.20 -20.14
C GLY A 608 -8.45 9.67 -20.11
N SER A 609 -7.43 10.55 -20.00
CA SER A 609 -6.03 10.13 -20.14
C SER A 609 -5.04 10.91 -19.26
N PRO A 610 -5.16 10.87 -17.91
CA PRO A 610 -4.15 11.46 -17.01
C PRO A 610 -2.97 10.50 -16.77
N MET A 611 -2.51 9.77 -17.78
CA MET A 611 -1.62 8.62 -17.66
C MET A 611 -0.24 8.98 -17.12
N GLY A 612 0.33 10.13 -17.53
CA GLY A 612 1.65 10.54 -17.03
C GLY A 612 1.70 10.72 -15.52
N GLY A 613 0.64 11.28 -14.94
CA GLY A 613 0.48 11.39 -13.48
C GLY A 613 0.33 10.04 -12.81
N ILE A 614 -0.46 9.15 -13.38
CA ILE A 614 -0.72 7.80 -12.84
C ILE A 614 0.56 6.96 -12.86
N ILE A 615 1.17 6.75 -14.04
CA ILE A 615 2.35 5.89 -14.21
C ILE A 615 3.49 6.28 -13.25
N ASN A 616 3.71 7.57 -13.04
CA ASN A 616 4.81 8.03 -12.19
C ASN A 616 4.56 7.88 -10.70
N ASN A 617 3.30 7.85 -10.25
CA ASN A 617 2.96 7.79 -8.83
C ASN A 617 2.66 6.38 -8.29
N ILE A 618 2.33 5.40 -9.16
CA ILE A 618 1.82 4.11 -8.70
C ILE A 618 2.75 2.92 -8.99
N ARG A 619 4.06 3.12 -8.96
CA ARG A 619 5.02 2.01 -9.10
C ARG A 619 4.79 0.96 -8.01
N GLY A 620 4.47 -0.26 -8.41
CA GLY A 620 4.02 -1.36 -7.55
C GLY A 620 2.57 -1.79 -7.82
N ILE A 621 1.93 -1.19 -8.83
CA ILE A 621 0.61 -1.58 -9.37
C ILE A 621 0.76 -1.80 -10.87
N HIS A 622 0.22 -2.91 -11.39
CA HIS A 622 0.15 -3.11 -12.84
C HIS A 622 -0.82 -2.11 -13.48
N VAL A 623 -0.48 -1.57 -14.64
CA VAL A 623 -1.35 -0.65 -15.41
C VAL A 623 -1.66 -1.27 -16.76
N LEU A 624 -2.92 -1.65 -16.96
CA LEU A 624 -3.41 -2.42 -18.11
C LEU A 624 -4.40 -1.58 -18.91
N VAL A 625 -4.20 -1.51 -20.20
CA VAL A 625 -4.90 -0.61 -21.13
C VAL A 625 -5.47 -1.39 -22.34
N PRO A 626 -6.44 -2.27 -22.11
CA PRO A 626 -7.01 -3.11 -23.14
C PRO A 626 -7.63 -2.28 -24.27
N ARG A 627 -7.41 -2.68 -25.54
CA ARG A 627 -7.99 -2.01 -26.72
C ARG A 627 -9.48 -2.32 -26.96
N ASN A 628 -9.99 -3.40 -26.34
CA ASN A 628 -11.37 -3.85 -26.47
C ASN A 628 -11.81 -4.66 -25.24
N MET A 629 -13.08 -5.06 -25.18
CA MET A 629 -13.64 -5.73 -24.00
C MET A 629 -13.20 -7.19 -23.89
N THR A 630 -12.92 -7.87 -25.00
CA THR A 630 -12.34 -9.21 -24.97
C THR A 630 -10.96 -9.19 -24.29
N LYS A 631 -10.08 -8.24 -24.62
CA LYS A 631 -8.77 -8.09 -23.94
C LYS A 631 -8.93 -7.73 -22.46
N ALA A 632 -9.89 -6.86 -22.13
CA ALA A 632 -10.20 -6.50 -20.75
C ALA A 632 -10.65 -7.73 -19.93
N ALA A 633 -11.58 -8.51 -20.46
CA ALA A 633 -12.04 -9.75 -19.83
C ALA A 633 -10.88 -10.73 -19.56
N GLY A 634 -9.99 -10.89 -20.54
CA GLY A 634 -8.78 -11.71 -20.40
C GLY A 634 -7.84 -11.21 -19.31
N PHE A 635 -7.70 -9.89 -19.13
CA PHE A 635 -6.91 -9.32 -18.01
C PHE A 635 -7.52 -9.62 -16.65
N TYR A 636 -8.83 -9.52 -16.48
CA TYR A 636 -9.49 -9.89 -15.21
C TYR A 636 -9.24 -11.37 -14.88
N ASN A 637 -9.34 -12.25 -15.86
CA ASN A 637 -9.08 -13.67 -15.68
C ASN A 637 -7.62 -13.97 -15.31
N THR A 638 -6.66 -13.22 -15.87
CA THR A 638 -5.23 -13.31 -15.51
C THR A 638 -5.00 -12.82 -14.09
N LEU A 639 -5.51 -11.65 -13.76
CA LEU A 639 -5.30 -11.00 -12.46
C LEU A 639 -5.85 -11.81 -11.29
N LEU A 640 -7.00 -12.47 -11.47
CA LEU A 640 -7.59 -13.31 -10.43
C LEU A 640 -6.76 -14.56 -10.09
N GLN A 641 -5.81 -14.93 -10.92
CA GLN A 641 -4.85 -16.00 -10.64
C GLN A 641 -3.53 -15.49 -10.04
N GLY A 642 -3.29 -14.17 -10.12
CA GLY A 642 -2.11 -13.52 -9.57
C GLY A 642 -2.35 -12.91 -8.19
N ASP A 643 -1.31 -12.34 -7.60
CA ASP A 643 -1.34 -11.80 -6.23
C ASP A 643 -0.83 -10.36 -6.11
N ASP A 644 -0.67 -9.65 -7.23
CA ASP A 644 -0.35 -8.22 -7.26
C ASP A 644 -1.58 -7.36 -7.58
N PRO A 645 -1.61 -6.11 -7.13
CA PRO A 645 -2.65 -5.17 -7.49
C PRO A 645 -2.52 -4.69 -8.95
N ALA A 646 -3.65 -4.35 -9.56
CA ALA A 646 -3.68 -3.83 -10.92
C ALA A 646 -4.75 -2.76 -11.11
N LEU A 647 -4.47 -1.82 -12.02
CA LEU A 647 -5.41 -0.87 -12.59
C LEU A 647 -5.75 -1.31 -14.02
N VAL A 648 -7.02 -1.59 -14.29
CA VAL A 648 -7.55 -1.91 -15.61
C VAL A 648 -8.35 -0.71 -16.12
N ILE A 649 -7.92 -0.14 -17.24
CA ILE A 649 -8.55 1.04 -17.86
C ILE A 649 -9.30 0.60 -19.11
N GLU A 650 -10.59 0.36 -18.99
CA GLU A 650 -11.44 -0.08 -20.07
C GLU A 650 -11.76 1.08 -21.04
N CYS A 651 -11.83 0.78 -22.34
CA CYS A 651 -12.22 1.75 -23.35
C CYS A 651 -13.70 2.15 -23.21
N LEU A 652 -13.99 3.38 -22.75
CA LEU A 652 -15.37 3.83 -22.56
C LEU A 652 -16.24 3.68 -23.81
N ASN A 653 -15.73 4.14 -24.95
CA ASN A 653 -16.46 4.05 -26.22
C ASN A 653 -16.38 2.67 -26.89
N GLY A 654 -15.88 1.64 -26.20
CA GLY A 654 -15.82 0.25 -26.63
C GLY A 654 -17.06 -0.58 -26.34
N TYR A 655 -17.81 -0.25 -25.29
CA TYR A 655 -18.91 -1.10 -24.76
C TYR A 655 -20.03 -1.43 -25.74
N ARG A 656 -20.30 -0.54 -26.67
CA ARG A 656 -21.36 -0.72 -27.72
C ARG A 656 -20.81 -1.16 -29.07
N LEU A 657 -19.51 -1.31 -29.22
CA LEU A 657 -18.90 -1.89 -30.40
C LEU A 657 -19.25 -3.39 -30.49
N LYS A 658 -19.29 -3.91 -31.70
CA LYS A 658 -19.51 -5.34 -31.93
C LYS A 658 -18.20 -6.10 -31.81
N GLU A 659 -18.18 -7.08 -30.91
CA GLU A 659 -17.10 -8.05 -30.80
C GLU A 659 -17.69 -9.47 -30.87
N GLU A 660 -16.89 -10.42 -31.34
CA GLU A 660 -17.26 -11.83 -31.35
C GLU A 660 -17.25 -12.40 -29.93
N LEU A 661 -18.32 -13.07 -29.51
CA LEU A 661 -18.48 -13.59 -28.16
C LEU A 661 -17.60 -14.83 -27.93
N PRO A 662 -16.61 -14.80 -27.03
CA PRO A 662 -15.84 -15.99 -26.69
C PRO A 662 -16.68 -17.06 -25.98
N ILE A 663 -16.45 -18.33 -26.30
CA ILE A 663 -17.14 -19.47 -25.68
C ILE A 663 -16.43 -19.95 -24.37
N ASN A 664 -15.20 -19.52 -24.13
CA ASN A 664 -14.41 -19.87 -22.93
C ASN A 664 -14.29 -18.70 -21.95
N LEU A 665 -15.39 -18.02 -21.70
CA LEU A 665 -15.50 -16.93 -20.72
C LEU A 665 -15.04 -17.40 -19.31
N GLY A 666 -14.29 -16.54 -18.60
CA GLY A 666 -13.71 -16.87 -17.30
C GLY A 666 -12.42 -17.70 -17.34
N ASP A 667 -12.00 -18.19 -18.52
CA ASP A 667 -10.83 -19.04 -18.68
C ASP A 667 -9.73 -18.46 -19.58
N PHE A 668 -10.06 -17.78 -20.70
CA PHE A 668 -9.03 -17.15 -21.53
C PHE A 668 -8.31 -16.02 -20.78
N LYS A 669 -7.03 -15.78 -21.13
CA LYS A 669 -6.14 -14.91 -20.37
C LYS A 669 -5.30 -14.03 -21.27
N THR A 670 -5.34 -12.74 -21.06
CA THR A 670 -4.44 -11.76 -21.69
C THR A 670 -3.15 -11.67 -20.84
N PRO A 671 -1.97 -11.88 -21.43
CA PRO A 671 -0.71 -11.81 -20.71
C PRO A 671 -0.37 -10.36 -20.32
N ILE A 672 0.29 -10.19 -19.16
CA ILE A 672 0.73 -8.88 -18.66
C ILE A 672 2.17 -8.61 -19.09
N GLY A 673 2.45 -7.38 -19.51
CA GLY A 673 3.79 -6.97 -19.94
C GLY A 673 4.18 -7.44 -21.35
N ILE A 674 3.26 -8.00 -22.09
CA ILE A 674 3.47 -8.47 -23.47
C ILE A 674 2.75 -7.54 -24.43
N VAL A 675 3.44 -7.04 -25.44
CA VAL A 675 2.83 -6.27 -26.53
C VAL A 675 2.27 -7.20 -27.61
N GLU A 676 1.34 -6.69 -28.43
CA GLU A 676 0.77 -7.45 -29.54
C GLU A 676 0.94 -6.69 -30.86
N THR A 677 1.55 -7.34 -31.85
CA THR A 677 1.55 -6.82 -33.23
C THR A 677 0.18 -7.11 -33.83
N ILE A 678 -0.65 -6.08 -33.98
CA ILE A 678 -2.01 -6.20 -34.53
C ILE A 678 -2.05 -6.03 -36.05
N LYS A 679 -1.03 -5.41 -36.60
CA LYS A 679 -0.82 -5.35 -38.06
C LYS A 679 0.68 -5.38 -38.37
N GLU A 680 1.10 -6.33 -39.18
CA GLU A 680 2.48 -6.37 -39.71
C GLU A 680 2.69 -5.24 -40.72
N GLY A 681 3.94 -4.75 -40.82
CA GLY A 681 4.33 -3.71 -41.76
C GLY A 681 5.86 -3.60 -41.88
N THR A 682 6.32 -2.76 -42.79
CA THR A 682 7.74 -2.68 -43.15
C THR A 682 8.32 -1.28 -43.13
N ASP A 683 7.51 -0.24 -43.16
CA ASP A 683 7.99 1.13 -43.33
C ASP A 683 8.19 1.90 -42.01
N MET A 684 7.37 1.63 -41.01
CA MET A 684 7.42 2.31 -39.70
C MET A 684 6.74 1.50 -38.61
N THR A 685 7.32 1.48 -37.42
CA THR A 685 6.65 0.99 -36.21
C THR A 685 5.82 2.10 -35.60
N VAL A 686 4.52 1.85 -35.43
CA VAL A 686 3.59 2.74 -34.72
C VAL A 686 3.07 2.02 -33.49
N ILE A 687 3.33 2.57 -32.30
CA ILE A 687 2.85 2.02 -31.03
C ILE A 687 1.79 2.91 -30.42
N SER A 688 0.74 2.31 -29.90
CA SER A 688 -0.31 2.97 -29.15
C SER A 688 -0.97 1.98 -28.19
N TYR A 689 -2.03 2.39 -27.50
CA TYR A 689 -2.79 1.59 -26.55
C TYR A 689 -4.26 2.04 -26.47
N GLY A 690 -5.10 1.19 -25.90
CA GLY A 690 -6.51 1.49 -25.66
C GLY A 690 -7.28 1.86 -26.94
N SER A 691 -8.23 2.79 -26.82
CA SER A 691 -9.09 3.21 -27.96
C SER A 691 -8.33 3.90 -29.08
N THR A 692 -7.16 4.47 -28.82
CA THR A 692 -6.37 5.20 -29.82
C THR A 692 -5.90 4.27 -30.95
N LEU A 693 -5.76 2.97 -30.66
CA LEU A 693 -5.40 1.98 -31.70
C LEU A 693 -6.38 1.94 -32.87
N ARG A 694 -7.69 2.12 -32.63
CA ARG A 694 -8.68 2.16 -33.71
C ARG A 694 -8.44 3.31 -34.69
N ILE A 695 -7.98 4.46 -34.15
CA ILE A 695 -7.63 5.64 -34.96
C ILE A 695 -6.36 5.39 -35.77
N VAL A 696 -5.38 4.69 -35.16
CA VAL A 696 -4.17 4.25 -35.87
C VAL A 696 -4.49 3.27 -36.99
N GLU A 697 -5.40 2.29 -36.77
CA GLU A 697 -5.84 1.34 -37.80
C GLU A 697 -6.58 2.03 -38.96
N GLU A 698 -7.35 3.09 -38.67
CA GLU A 698 -8.00 3.91 -39.68
C GLU A 698 -6.97 4.63 -40.55
N ALA A 699 -6.04 5.33 -39.94
CA ALA A 699 -4.92 5.99 -40.65
C ALA A 699 -4.08 4.97 -41.46
N ALA A 700 -3.86 3.75 -40.95
CA ALA A 700 -3.12 2.70 -41.66
C ALA A 700 -3.77 2.31 -43.00
N LYS A 701 -5.11 2.27 -43.03
CA LYS A 701 -5.83 1.98 -44.28
C LYS A 701 -5.62 3.05 -45.35
N GLU A 702 -5.57 4.30 -44.93
CA GLU A 702 -5.34 5.43 -45.85
C GLU A 702 -3.85 5.50 -46.26
N LEU A 703 -2.91 5.27 -45.36
CA LEU A 703 -1.47 5.18 -45.65
C LEU A 703 -1.15 4.10 -46.66
N ALA A 704 -1.82 2.96 -46.58
CA ALA A 704 -1.66 1.87 -47.56
C ALA A 704 -2.02 2.27 -48.98
N GLN A 705 -2.99 3.19 -49.16
CA GLN A 705 -3.40 3.72 -50.48
C GLN A 705 -2.30 4.55 -51.16
N VAL A 706 -1.40 5.13 -50.37
CA VAL A 706 -0.26 5.90 -50.85
C VAL A 706 1.06 5.10 -50.78
N GLY A 707 0.98 3.81 -50.52
CA GLY A 707 2.12 2.89 -50.52
C GLY A 707 3.03 3.00 -49.34
N ILE A 708 2.47 3.33 -48.14
CA ILE A 708 3.14 3.30 -46.85
C ILE A 708 2.54 2.17 -46.00
N ASP A 709 3.39 1.22 -45.59
CA ASP A 709 3.01 0.03 -44.84
C ASP A 709 3.53 0.08 -43.39
N ILE A 710 2.68 0.53 -42.46
CA ILE A 710 3.04 0.65 -41.06
C ILE A 710 2.79 -0.66 -40.30
N GLU A 711 3.67 -0.96 -39.37
CA GLU A 711 3.49 -2.01 -38.36
C GLU A 711 2.84 -1.40 -37.12
N ILE A 712 1.74 -1.99 -36.66
CA ILE A 712 0.99 -1.47 -35.51
C ILE A 712 1.18 -2.38 -34.30
N ILE A 713 1.66 -1.81 -33.22
CA ILE A 713 1.84 -2.50 -31.94
C ILE A 713 0.87 -1.95 -30.90
N ASP A 714 0.11 -2.85 -30.29
CA ASP A 714 -0.69 -2.61 -29.09
C ASP A 714 0.17 -2.83 -27.85
N ALA A 715 0.39 -1.80 -27.07
CA ALA A 715 1.14 -1.89 -25.81
C ALA A 715 0.45 -2.79 -24.78
N GLN A 716 -0.88 -2.86 -24.76
CA GLN A 716 -1.75 -3.62 -23.85
C GLN A 716 -1.51 -3.35 -22.34
N SER A 717 -0.25 -3.19 -21.91
CA SER A 717 0.12 -2.86 -20.56
C SER A 717 1.25 -1.82 -20.53
N LEU A 718 1.16 -0.88 -19.59
CA LEU A 718 2.14 0.19 -19.43
C LEU A 718 3.08 -0.08 -18.24
N LEU A 719 2.61 -0.77 -17.21
CA LEU A 719 3.40 -1.22 -16.06
C LEU A 719 3.09 -2.71 -15.79
N PRO A 720 4.03 -3.62 -16.14
CA PRO A 720 5.24 -3.42 -16.92
C PRO A 720 4.94 -3.23 -18.41
N PHE A 721 5.91 -2.66 -19.15
CA PHE A 721 5.84 -2.52 -20.58
C PHE A 721 6.85 -3.44 -21.27
N ASP A 722 6.38 -4.21 -22.24
CA ASP A 722 7.16 -4.98 -23.22
C ASP A 722 8.37 -5.73 -22.65
N ILE A 723 8.14 -6.65 -21.72
CA ILE A 723 9.20 -7.41 -21.04
C ILE A 723 10.04 -8.29 -21.98
N ASN A 724 9.51 -8.60 -23.18
CA ASN A 724 10.20 -9.39 -24.21
C ASN A 724 10.97 -8.54 -25.22
N HIS A 725 10.90 -7.21 -25.15
CA HIS A 725 11.49 -6.26 -26.09
C HIS A 725 11.02 -6.49 -27.54
N ASP A 726 9.76 -6.86 -27.74
CA ASP A 726 9.20 -7.11 -29.07
C ASP A 726 9.03 -5.82 -29.88
N THR A 727 8.77 -4.69 -29.23
CA THR A 727 8.73 -3.37 -29.88
C THR A 727 10.06 -3.01 -30.53
N VAL A 728 11.19 -3.28 -29.87
CA VAL A 728 12.52 -3.02 -30.44
C VAL A 728 12.83 -3.94 -31.62
N LYS A 729 12.31 -5.17 -31.64
CA LYS A 729 12.42 -6.06 -32.80
C LYS A 729 11.68 -5.48 -34.02
N SER A 730 10.51 -4.90 -33.80
CA SER A 730 9.78 -4.16 -34.84
C SER A 730 10.56 -2.92 -35.32
N VAL A 731 11.07 -2.10 -34.38
CA VAL A 731 11.90 -0.93 -34.72
C VAL A 731 13.15 -1.33 -35.51
N ALA A 732 13.78 -2.48 -35.20
CA ALA A 732 14.93 -2.98 -35.94
C ALA A 732 14.57 -3.40 -37.40
N LYS A 733 13.32 -3.80 -37.63
CA LYS A 733 12.79 -4.13 -38.98
C LYS A 733 12.46 -2.88 -39.78
N THR A 734 11.79 -1.91 -39.15
CA THR A 734 11.22 -0.73 -39.83
C THR A 734 12.11 0.51 -39.83
N ASN A 735 13.06 0.59 -38.91
CA ASN A 735 14.01 1.68 -38.66
C ASN A 735 13.39 3.04 -38.31
N ARG A 736 12.07 3.10 -38.08
CA ARG A 736 11.31 4.31 -37.72
C ARG A 736 10.33 4.05 -36.60
N LEU A 737 10.13 5.02 -35.73
CA LEU A 737 9.24 4.90 -34.57
C LEU A 737 8.35 6.13 -34.40
N LEU A 738 7.04 5.89 -34.30
CA LEU A 738 6.05 6.85 -33.84
C LEU A 738 5.28 6.28 -32.64
N VAL A 739 5.17 7.05 -31.55
CA VAL A 739 4.27 6.75 -30.43
C VAL A 739 3.07 7.66 -30.54
N VAL A 740 1.86 7.07 -30.66
CA VAL A 740 0.59 7.81 -30.71
C VAL A 740 -0.12 7.67 -29.38
N ASP A 741 -0.48 8.82 -28.79
CA ASP A 741 -1.03 8.88 -27.43
C ASP A 741 -2.07 9.99 -27.34
N GLU A 742 -3.18 9.76 -26.70
CA GLU A 742 -4.18 10.80 -26.45
C GLU A 742 -3.96 11.56 -25.14
N ASP A 743 -2.93 11.22 -24.36
CA ASP A 743 -2.48 11.99 -23.19
C ASP A 743 -1.72 13.27 -23.62
N LEU A 744 -1.53 14.17 -22.68
CA LEU A 744 -0.76 15.39 -22.88
C LEU A 744 0.70 15.10 -23.25
N PRO A 745 1.41 16.04 -23.89
CA PRO A 745 2.84 15.91 -24.12
C PRO A 745 3.58 15.66 -22.78
N GLY A 746 4.43 14.65 -22.75
CA GLY A 746 5.12 14.23 -21.51
C GLY A 746 4.37 13.17 -20.70
N GLY A 747 3.22 12.72 -21.16
CA GLY A 747 2.45 11.62 -20.57
C GLY A 747 3.02 10.22 -20.83
N ALA A 748 2.16 9.24 -21.08
CA ALA A 748 2.57 7.86 -21.34
C ALA A 748 3.54 7.71 -22.52
N SER A 749 3.40 8.55 -23.56
CA SER A 749 4.30 8.55 -24.72
C SER A 749 5.75 8.83 -24.35
N ALA A 750 6.02 9.70 -23.39
CA ALA A 750 7.39 9.99 -22.93
C ALA A 750 7.99 8.77 -22.20
N TYR A 751 7.18 8.10 -21.37
CA TYR A 751 7.56 6.87 -20.70
C TYR A 751 7.88 5.75 -21.71
N LEU A 752 7.00 5.53 -22.68
CA LEU A 752 7.20 4.52 -23.74
C LEU A 752 8.46 4.80 -24.57
N LEU A 753 8.71 6.05 -24.95
CA LEU A 753 9.93 6.40 -25.66
C LEU A 753 11.18 6.09 -24.84
N GLN A 754 11.20 6.43 -23.56
CA GLN A 754 12.34 6.14 -22.68
C GLN A 754 12.59 4.63 -22.57
N GLU A 755 11.53 3.84 -22.37
CA GLU A 755 11.64 2.38 -22.32
C GLU A 755 12.20 1.81 -23.62
N ILE A 756 11.67 2.20 -24.77
CA ILE A 756 12.09 1.68 -26.08
C ILE A 756 13.52 2.13 -26.42
N LEU A 757 13.80 3.42 -26.30
CA LEU A 757 15.05 3.99 -26.80
C LEU A 757 16.24 3.76 -25.86
N GLU A 758 16.07 3.99 -24.55
CA GLU A 758 17.13 3.91 -23.57
C GLU A 758 17.23 2.53 -22.93
N ASN A 759 16.16 2.05 -22.31
CA ASN A 759 16.20 0.83 -21.51
C ASN A 759 16.34 -0.42 -22.39
N GLN A 760 15.66 -0.46 -23.55
CA GLN A 760 15.71 -1.57 -24.51
C GLN A 760 16.70 -1.34 -25.65
N ASN A 761 17.47 -0.26 -25.67
CA ASN A 761 18.45 0.09 -26.70
C ASN A 761 17.90 0.22 -28.12
N GLY A 762 16.64 0.61 -28.31
CA GLY A 762 16.01 0.78 -29.62
C GLY A 762 16.63 1.91 -30.46
N TYR A 763 17.25 2.88 -29.80
CA TYR A 763 17.94 4.02 -30.44
C TYR A 763 18.90 3.61 -31.57
N LYS A 764 19.65 2.52 -31.39
CA LYS A 764 20.67 2.07 -32.37
C LYS A 764 20.10 1.57 -33.71
N HIS A 765 18.80 1.36 -33.80
CA HIS A 765 18.13 0.87 -35.01
C HIS A 765 17.45 1.96 -35.86
N LEU A 766 17.41 3.19 -35.36
CA LEU A 766 16.71 4.28 -36.01
C LEU A 766 17.52 4.92 -37.14
N ASP A 767 16.88 5.16 -38.28
CA ASP A 767 17.40 5.96 -39.40
C ASP A 767 16.69 7.33 -39.54
N SER A 768 15.66 7.56 -38.70
CA SER A 768 14.98 8.87 -38.61
C SER A 768 14.73 9.25 -37.15
N LYS A 769 14.40 10.51 -36.90
CA LYS A 769 14.07 11.01 -35.56
C LYS A 769 12.83 10.28 -35.01
N PRO A 770 12.90 9.60 -33.85
CA PRO A 770 11.71 9.04 -33.22
C PRO A 770 10.80 10.19 -32.77
N GLN A 771 9.49 10.03 -32.93
CA GLN A 771 8.52 11.07 -32.68
C GLN A 771 7.36 10.58 -31.84
N THR A 772 6.67 11.54 -31.23
CA THR A 772 5.37 11.35 -30.57
C THR A 772 4.30 12.16 -31.28
N LEU A 773 3.09 11.65 -31.31
CA LEU A 773 1.89 12.39 -31.64
C LEU A 773 0.94 12.28 -30.45
N THR A 774 0.71 13.41 -29.78
CA THR A 774 -0.03 13.47 -28.51
C THR A 774 -1.22 14.41 -28.62
N ALA A 775 -2.09 14.42 -27.61
CA ALA A 775 -3.04 15.52 -27.44
C ALA A 775 -2.32 16.86 -27.31
N LYS A 776 -3.05 17.96 -27.50
CA LYS A 776 -2.53 19.30 -27.24
C LYS A 776 -2.30 19.51 -25.75
N ALA A 777 -1.44 20.47 -25.38
CA ALA A 777 -1.05 20.72 -23.98
C ALA A 777 -2.17 21.41 -23.15
N HIS A 778 -3.40 20.97 -23.32
CA HIS A 778 -4.58 21.40 -22.57
C HIS A 778 -5.62 20.29 -22.59
N ARG A 779 -6.53 20.30 -21.63
CA ARG A 779 -7.66 19.36 -21.64
C ARG A 779 -8.59 19.65 -22.84
N PRO A 780 -9.18 18.62 -23.47
CA PRO A 780 -10.05 18.79 -24.63
C PRO A 780 -11.22 19.73 -24.35
N ALA A 781 -11.56 20.56 -25.30
CA ALA A 781 -12.81 21.32 -25.24
C ALA A 781 -14.00 20.36 -25.44
N TYR A 782 -15.12 20.67 -24.78
CA TYR A 782 -16.35 19.94 -24.99
C TYR A 782 -16.95 20.22 -26.38
N GLY A 783 -17.41 19.23 -27.02
CA GLY A 783 -17.96 19.31 -28.38
C GLY A 783 -17.01 18.73 -29.44
N THR A 784 -17.59 18.19 -30.50
CA THR A 784 -16.89 17.37 -31.50
C THR A 784 -15.69 18.06 -32.15
N ASP A 785 -15.84 19.33 -32.55
CA ASP A 785 -14.74 20.09 -33.17
C ASP A 785 -13.59 20.34 -32.19
N GLY A 786 -13.92 20.58 -30.91
CA GLY A 786 -12.94 20.80 -29.87
C GLY A 786 -12.18 19.53 -29.51
N ASP A 787 -12.86 18.40 -29.45
CA ASP A 787 -12.25 17.09 -29.20
C ASP A 787 -11.34 16.69 -30.39
N TYR A 788 -11.84 16.81 -31.61
CA TYR A 788 -11.09 16.55 -32.84
C TYR A 788 -9.80 17.38 -32.92
N PHE A 789 -9.88 18.69 -32.60
CA PHE A 789 -8.70 19.54 -32.57
C PHE A 789 -7.70 19.17 -31.47
N SER A 790 -8.20 18.72 -30.32
CA SER A 790 -7.38 18.55 -29.11
C SER A 790 -6.65 17.22 -29.07
N LYS A 791 -7.19 16.17 -29.67
CA LYS A 791 -6.65 14.80 -29.63
C LYS A 791 -6.21 14.34 -31.02
N PRO A 792 -5.28 13.38 -31.14
CA PRO A 792 -4.86 12.85 -32.42
C PRO A 792 -6.05 12.27 -33.20
N SER A 793 -6.25 12.73 -34.43
CA SER A 793 -7.18 12.20 -35.42
C SER A 793 -6.48 11.24 -36.37
N ALA A 794 -7.24 10.55 -37.24
CA ALA A 794 -6.68 9.72 -38.31
C ALA A 794 -5.84 10.57 -39.29
N GLU A 795 -6.32 11.75 -39.59
CA GLU A 795 -5.63 12.71 -40.46
C GLU A 795 -4.30 13.19 -39.82
N ASP A 796 -4.29 13.54 -38.53
CA ASP A 796 -3.06 13.92 -37.83
C ASP A 796 -2.02 12.79 -37.86
N ILE A 797 -2.46 11.54 -37.67
CA ILE A 797 -1.59 10.34 -37.73
C ILE A 797 -1.06 10.14 -39.16
N PHE A 798 -1.94 10.22 -40.16
CA PHE A 798 -1.56 10.10 -41.57
C PHE A 798 -0.51 11.15 -41.94
N GLU A 799 -0.81 12.40 -41.69
CA GLU A 799 0.09 13.53 -42.04
C GLU A 799 1.45 13.44 -41.33
N LYS A 800 1.42 13.02 -40.06
CA LYS A 800 2.64 12.84 -39.27
C LYS A 800 3.53 11.75 -39.84
N ILE A 801 2.94 10.59 -40.16
CA ILE A 801 3.66 9.46 -40.76
C ILE A 801 4.14 9.79 -42.15
N TYR A 802 3.28 10.41 -42.96
CA TYR A 802 3.64 10.84 -44.32
C TYR A 802 4.81 11.81 -44.33
N ALA A 803 4.84 12.77 -43.41
CA ALA A 803 5.96 13.71 -43.27
C ALA A 803 7.29 13.00 -42.92
N ILE A 804 7.27 11.99 -42.05
CA ILE A 804 8.46 11.17 -41.74
C ILE A 804 8.91 10.38 -42.98
N MET A 805 7.99 9.84 -43.73
CA MET A 805 8.29 9.11 -44.98
C MET A 805 8.78 10.03 -46.09
N ASN A 806 8.26 11.28 -46.15
CA ASN A 806 8.80 12.31 -47.06
C ASN A 806 10.24 12.68 -46.69
N GLU A 807 10.57 12.85 -45.42
CA GLU A 807 11.96 13.08 -44.96
C GLU A 807 12.87 11.92 -45.39
N ALA A 808 12.41 10.68 -45.22
CA ALA A 808 13.21 9.49 -45.58
C ALA A 808 13.39 9.32 -47.10
N ASN A 809 12.37 9.61 -47.88
CA ASN A 809 12.40 9.48 -49.34
C ASN A 809 11.54 10.55 -50.08
N PRO A 810 12.06 11.82 -50.19
CA PRO A 810 11.32 12.93 -50.79
C PRO A 810 11.06 12.74 -52.29
N SER A 811 11.74 11.81 -52.96
CA SER A 811 11.50 11.53 -54.35
C SER A 811 10.23 10.68 -54.52
N LYS A 812 9.96 9.77 -53.65
CA LYS A 812 8.78 8.91 -53.64
C LYS A 812 7.59 9.60 -53.00
N TYR A 813 7.78 10.21 -51.87
CA TYR A 813 6.73 10.86 -51.07
C TYR A 813 6.89 12.38 -51.18
N LYS A 814 6.09 13.03 -51.99
CA LYS A 814 6.14 14.51 -52.17
C LYS A 814 5.50 15.20 -50.96
N SER A 815 5.99 16.43 -50.62
CA SER A 815 5.39 17.20 -49.53
C SER A 815 3.87 17.40 -49.79
N LEU A 816 3.09 17.30 -48.74
CA LEU A 816 1.65 17.61 -48.79
C LEU A 816 1.39 19.11 -48.73
N TYR A 817 2.26 19.88 -48.08
CA TYR A 817 2.16 21.31 -47.85
C TYR A 817 3.41 22.04 -48.29
#